data_c7979ac7ec254337b5be96bc139bd11e
#
_entry.id   c7979ac7ec254337b5be96bc139bd11e
#
_cell.length_a   1.000
_cell.length_b   1.000
_cell.length_c   1.000
_cell.angle_alpha   90.00
_cell.angle_beta   90.00
_cell.angle_gamma   90.00
#
_symmetry.space_group_name_H-M   'P 1'
#
loop_
_entity.id
_entity.type
_entity.pdbx_description
1 polymer ?
#
loop_
_entity_poly.entity_id
_entity_poly.type
_entity_poly.pdbx_seq_one_letter_code
_entity_poly.pdbx_strand_id
1 'polypeptide(L)'
;MTSHAAAAFVALAFAVGTADAQQSTSPARRDSLARAGSLEGVIVRAVRANGNAPIAQTTITTRTIERRSFAQDVPMMLQGTTPSLTAHAESGSNWGYSYLRLRGIDQSRINLSLDGIPLNDPEDQVFYFANLADLGASMQSVQVQRGAGTTGTGTASFAGSINFETKRVLGVPRQAAAEIQVGSFGAQRLMLEANSGALPHGFASSVRISALRSNSFRRNAGVEGISGLAQLAWLGTRDVVKLMALSGRLRDTLSYLAVPVQDLQRDRRINPLTPEEQDRFSQHLLALSHTRQLGTGVQYASTLYRIAARGNYDVRFDSTTIGNYGLDFNWYGLTSAVNIDRGALKLTAGLNANTYARDHFSFVRPDLQRSLYLNTGHKQDAALFTKVAYAHGPVTWFGDLQVRRAFFRYAPDAAAGFSGDEPSIAWTFLNPKVGVTYAARSNVDLFASIGRTTREPTRSDVFAGNDDVTRDVLNDLGGLQRVRPEQVTNTETGVRLRSATMQLELNLFRMDFRNDIARIGALSPLGVELRSNVGKSLRQGVEFDLRTRPTSSLVLTTVGAISRNRIAGFTDSSGTTPVIRRNVPPLLSPAVTGTQRIDWRAARWLDAGLEARYQGLSYLRNDGDRTLVLPAYWMLDAMVRVPLRQHDITVRATNLGNSQQFGSGYATGGVPNYFILAPRSVFVTVRLATPRALRD
;
A
#
# COMPACT_ATOMS: atom_id res chain seq x y z
N MET A 1 -33.37 1.13 4.09
CA MET A 1 -33.10 0.55 5.43
C MET A 1 -31.62 0.72 5.81
N THR A 2 -31.09 1.96 5.79
CA THR A 2 -29.62 2.20 5.93
C THR A 2 -29.26 3.28 6.98
N SER A 3 -30.24 3.90 7.65
CA SER A 3 -29.96 4.92 8.68
C SER A 3 -29.93 4.38 10.13
N HIS A 4 -30.42 3.18 10.36
CA HIS A 4 -30.54 2.63 11.74
C HIS A 4 -29.30 1.79 12.17
N ALA A 5 -28.50 1.27 11.23
CA ALA A 5 -27.30 0.49 11.55
C ALA A 5 -26.14 1.38 12.05
N ALA A 6 -26.02 2.60 11.55
CA ALA A 6 -24.96 3.54 11.99
C ALA A 6 -25.24 4.09 13.40
N ALA A 7 -26.52 4.28 13.76
CA ALA A 7 -26.92 4.75 15.10
C ALA A 7 -26.73 3.68 16.18
N ALA A 8 -26.91 2.40 15.86
CA ALA A 8 -26.72 1.30 16.80
C ALA A 8 -25.23 1.09 17.17
N PHE A 9 -24.29 1.35 16.26
CA PHE A 9 -22.84 1.24 16.53
C PHE A 9 -22.33 2.38 17.44
N VAL A 10 -22.89 3.57 17.33
CA VAL A 10 -22.52 4.72 18.18
C VAL A 10 -23.07 4.56 19.61
N ALA A 11 -24.25 3.97 19.77
CA ALA A 11 -24.88 3.76 21.09
C ALA A 11 -24.11 2.73 21.96
N LEU A 12 -23.46 1.73 21.36
CA LEU A 12 -22.68 0.73 22.10
C LEU A 12 -21.35 1.29 22.68
N ALA A 13 -20.84 2.38 22.15
CA ALA A 13 -19.59 3.00 22.60
C ALA A 13 -19.77 3.96 23.80
N PHE A 14 -20.97 4.47 24.05
CA PHE A 14 -21.24 5.47 25.09
C PHE A 14 -21.93 4.94 26.35
N ALA A 15 -22.37 3.67 26.39
CA ALA A 15 -23.06 3.08 27.52
C ALA A 15 -22.16 2.44 28.57
N VAL A 16 -20.92 2.95 28.76
CA VAL A 16 -20.05 2.48 29.85
C VAL A 16 -20.03 3.54 30.94
N GLY A 17 -20.79 3.26 31.99
CA GLY A 17 -20.93 4.11 33.18
C GLY A 17 -19.57 4.48 33.81
N THR A 18 -19.56 5.62 34.44
CA THR A 18 -18.51 6.17 35.29
C THR A 18 -18.27 5.26 36.50
N ALA A 19 -17.25 4.41 36.42
CA ALA A 19 -16.65 3.79 37.62
C ALA A 19 -15.21 4.29 37.71
N ASP A 20 -14.97 5.26 38.57
CA ASP A 20 -13.63 5.66 39.02
C ASP A 20 -12.99 4.48 39.76
N ALA A 21 -12.02 3.85 39.13
CA ALA A 21 -11.09 2.97 39.81
C ALA A 21 -9.67 3.46 39.53
N GLN A 22 -9.11 4.21 40.44
CA GLN A 22 -7.68 4.38 40.62
C GLN A 22 -7.04 2.99 40.80
N GLN A 23 -6.44 2.46 39.75
CA GLN A 23 -5.71 1.20 39.82
C GLN A 23 -4.21 1.46 39.73
N SER A 24 -3.50 1.32 40.83
CA SER A 24 -2.03 1.17 40.87
C SER A 24 -1.63 -0.03 40.00
N THR A 25 -0.65 0.14 39.10
CA THR A 25 -0.16 -0.94 38.22
C THR A 25 0.74 -1.86 39.04
N SER A 26 0.20 -3.00 39.51
CA SER A 26 1.00 -4.07 40.15
C SER A 26 2.03 -4.64 39.15
N PRO A 27 3.20 -5.16 39.61
CA PRO A 27 4.17 -5.82 38.72
C PRO A 27 3.56 -6.89 37.83
N ALA A 28 2.63 -7.70 38.35
CA ALA A 28 1.91 -8.71 37.59
C ALA A 28 1.07 -8.13 36.44
N ARG A 29 0.56 -6.93 36.59
CA ARG A 29 -0.20 -6.24 35.53
C ARG A 29 0.73 -5.66 34.46
N ARG A 30 1.92 -5.15 34.81
CA ARG A 30 2.94 -4.73 33.85
C ARG A 30 3.41 -5.90 32.99
N ASP A 31 3.66 -7.06 33.60
CA ASP A 31 4.06 -8.28 32.90
C ASP A 31 2.97 -8.80 31.97
N SER A 32 1.70 -8.73 32.38
CA SER A 32 0.58 -9.12 31.54
C SER A 32 0.41 -8.19 30.32
N LEU A 33 0.60 -6.88 30.49
CA LEU A 33 0.54 -5.90 29.41
C LEU A 33 1.71 -6.04 28.43
N ALA A 34 2.94 -6.29 28.92
CA ALA A 34 4.10 -6.57 28.09
C ALA A 34 3.89 -7.84 27.27
N ARG A 35 3.35 -8.89 27.90
CA ARG A 35 3.00 -10.16 27.25
C ARG A 35 1.92 -9.95 26.17
N ALA A 36 0.84 -9.23 26.48
CA ALA A 36 -0.21 -8.90 25.53
C ALA A 36 0.35 -8.24 24.27
N GLY A 37 1.19 -7.22 24.42
CA GLY A 37 1.83 -6.53 23.32
C GLY A 37 2.76 -7.44 22.49
N SER A 38 3.43 -8.40 23.14
CA SER A 38 4.29 -9.36 22.44
C SER A 38 3.49 -10.40 21.65
N LEU A 39 2.35 -10.84 22.15
CA LEU A 39 1.50 -11.84 21.49
C LEU A 39 0.64 -11.22 20.38
N GLU A 40 0.10 -10.00 20.55
CA GLU A 40 -0.70 -9.33 19.54
C GLU A 40 0.05 -9.12 18.21
N GLY A 41 1.37 -8.89 18.28
CA GLY A 41 2.22 -8.66 17.11
C GLY A 41 2.86 -9.89 16.47
N VAL A 42 2.53 -11.14 16.87
CA VAL A 42 3.25 -12.35 16.39
C VAL A 42 3.12 -12.54 14.89
N ILE A 43 1.91 -12.39 14.33
CA ILE A 43 1.67 -12.59 12.89
C ILE A 43 2.33 -11.49 12.06
N VAL A 44 2.34 -10.26 12.58
CA VAL A 44 3.04 -9.12 11.95
C VAL A 44 4.54 -9.39 11.88
N ARG A 45 5.13 -9.97 12.94
CA ARG A 45 6.55 -10.38 12.94
C ARG A 45 6.85 -11.50 11.94
N ALA A 46 5.89 -12.38 11.67
CA ALA A 46 6.07 -13.44 10.67
C ALA A 46 6.28 -12.87 9.26
N VAL A 47 5.64 -11.76 8.91
CA VAL A 47 5.74 -11.13 7.58
C VAL A 47 6.79 -10.03 7.49
N ARG A 48 7.15 -9.40 8.61
CA ARG A 48 8.15 -8.33 8.65
C ARG A 48 9.59 -8.86 8.70
N ALA A 49 10.50 -8.03 8.22
CA ALA A 49 11.92 -8.23 8.42
C ALA A 49 12.35 -7.74 9.81
N ASN A 50 13.17 -8.51 10.47
CA ASN A 50 13.83 -8.07 11.71
C ASN A 50 14.85 -6.97 11.40
N GLY A 51 15.14 -6.11 12.39
CA GLY A 51 16.08 -4.99 12.21
C GLY A 51 17.49 -5.38 11.78
N ASN A 52 17.89 -6.64 12.02
CA ASN A 52 19.20 -7.19 11.61
C ASN A 52 19.12 -8.06 10.35
N ALA A 53 17.94 -8.22 9.73
CA ALA A 53 17.83 -8.95 8.47
C ALA A 53 18.62 -8.24 7.37
N PRO A 54 19.31 -8.96 6.47
CA PRO A 54 20.10 -8.38 5.38
C PRO A 54 19.20 -7.90 4.23
N ILE A 55 18.28 -7.01 4.53
CA ILE A 55 17.23 -6.48 3.63
C ILE A 55 17.15 -4.98 3.84
N ALA A 56 17.17 -4.20 2.76
CA ALA A 56 16.91 -2.77 2.81
C ALA A 56 15.48 -2.49 3.29
N GLN A 57 15.34 -1.77 4.40
CA GLN A 57 14.03 -1.55 5.01
C GLN A 57 13.92 -0.22 5.74
N THR A 58 12.72 0.36 5.73
CA THR A 58 12.38 1.54 6.54
C THR A 58 11.13 1.24 7.36
N THR A 59 11.15 1.52 8.65
CA THR A 59 9.98 1.43 9.53
C THR A 59 9.48 2.83 9.87
N ILE A 60 8.25 3.12 9.45
CA ILE A 60 7.55 4.38 9.72
C ILE A 60 6.74 4.17 10.99
N THR A 61 7.08 4.93 12.04
CA THR A 61 6.49 4.79 13.37
C THR A 61 5.19 5.58 13.51
N THR A 62 4.38 5.27 14.53
CA THR A 62 3.18 6.02 14.91
C THR A 62 3.43 7.53 14.94
N ARG A 63 4.50 7.98 15.56
CA ARG A 63 4.86 9.40 15.65
C ARG A 63 5.07 10.03 14.27
N THR A 64 5.68 9.30 13.33
CA THR A 64 5.87 9.78 11.97
C THR A 64 4.55 9.83 11.22
N ILE A 65 3.69 8.81 11.38
CA ILE A 65 2.34 8.77 10.79
C ILE A 65 1.52 9.96 11.30
N GLU A 66 1.41 10.16 12.61
CA GLU A 66 0.66 11.27 13.22
C GLU A 66 1.13 12.65 12.75
N ARG A 67 2.45 12.83 12.57
CA ARG A 67 3.02 14.08 12.06
C ARG A 67 2.81 14.32 10.58
N ARG A 68 2.61 13.26 9.79
CA ARG A 68 2.41 13.33 8.33
C ARG A 68 0.95 13.28 7.93
N SER A 69 0.13 12.58 8.70
CA SER A 69 -1.27 12.36 8.36
C SER A 69 -2.10 13.65 8.48
N PHE A 70 -2.89 13.88 7.43
CA PHE A 70 -4.01 14.84 7.37
C PHE A 70 -5.15 14.20 6.58
N ALA A 71 -5.34 12.89 6.78
CA ALA A 71 -6.31 12.02 6.10
C ALA A 71 -6.08 11.85 4.58
N GLN A 72 -4.92 12.22 4.07
CA GLN A 72 -4.54 11.89 2.68
C GLN A 72 -4.47 10.37 2.50
N ASP A 73 -4.60 9.92 1.27
CA ASP A 73 -4.45 8.52 0.95
C ASP A 73 -3.06 7.99 1.31
N VAL A 74 -2.99 6.71 1.64
CA VAL A 74 -1.75 6.08 2.13
C VAL A 74 -0.56 6.25 1.17
N PRO A 75 -0.70 6.09 -0.17
CA PRO A 75 0.40 6.39 -1.09
C PRO A 75 0.97 7.80 -0.93
N MET A 76 0.11 8.80 -0.81
CA MET A 76 0.51 10.21 -0.63
C MET A 76 1.15 10.43 0.75
N MET A 77 0.70 9.72 1.78
CA MET A 77 1.30 9.76 3.12
C MET A 77 2.70 9.13 3.14
N LEU A 78 2.92 8.06 2.37
CA LEU A 78 4.19 7.32 2.34
C LEU A 78 5.24 7.98 1.44
N GLN A 79 4.86 8.82 0.50
CA GLN A 79 5.79 9.50 -0.41
C GLN A 79 6.88 10.23 0.38
N GLY A 80 8.15 9.98 0.04
CA GLY A 80 9.30 10.62 0.70
C GLY A 80 9.61 10.10 2.12
N THR A 81 8.97 9.01 2.58
CA THR A 81 9.30 8.40 3.87
C THR A 81 10.39 7.35 3.78
N THR A 82 10.64 6.83 2.59
CA THR A 82 11.66 5.82 2.29
C THR A 82 12.30 6.12 0.94
N PRO A 83 13.54 5.73 0.70
CA PRO A 83 14.19 5.90 -0.60
C PRO A 83 13.39 5.26 -1.73
N SER A 84 13.45 5.85 -2.93
CA SER A 84 12.88 5.32 -4.18
C SER A 84 11.34 5.17 -4.20
N LEU A 85 10.60 5.68 -3.21
CA LEU A 85 9.15 5.63 -3.18
C LEU A 85 8.58 6.93 -3.75
N THR A 86 7.82 6.82 -4.84
CA THR A 86 7.06 7.91 -5.45
C THR A 86 5.58 7.59 -5.43
N ALA A 87 4.73 8.62 -5.41
CA ALA A 87 3.28 8.46 -5.43
C ALA A 87 2.61 9.59 -6.23
N HIS A 88 1.39 9.35 -6.69
CA HIS A 88 0.54 10.35 -7.32
C HIS A 88 -0.93 10.02 -7.09
N ALA A 89 -1.79 11.04 -7.25
CA ALA A 89 -3.24 10.92 -7.27
C ALA A 89 -3.79 11.51 -8.57
N GLU A 90 -4.89 10.96 -9.07
CA GLU A 90 -5.49 11.34 -10.36
C GLU A 90 -6.27 12.66 -10.27
N SER A 91 -6.88 12.92 -9.13
CA SER A 91 -7.78 14.06 -8.89
C SER A 91 -7.10 15.43 -8.82
N GLY A 92 -5.76 15.50 -8.87
CA GLY A 92 -5.02 16.73 -8.58
C GLY A 92 -5.17 17.18 -7.13
N SER A 93 -5.41 16.25 -6.21
CA SER A 93 -5.48 16.47 -4.77
C SER A 93 -4.73 15.35 -4.04
N ASN A 94 -4.99 15.14 -2.75
CA ASN A 94 -4.36 14.09 -1.96
C ASN A 94 -5.29 12.91 -1.68
N TRP A 95 -6.44 12.83 -2.34
CA TRP A 95 -7.50 11.85 -2.14
C TRP A 95 -8.03 11.30 -3.46
N GLY A 96 -8.71 10.17 -3.39
CA GLY A 96 -9.27 9.43 -4.52
C GLY A 96 -8.33 8.34 -5.00
N TYR A 97 -8.33 8.04 -6.29
CA TYR A 97 -7.42 7.05 -6.84
C TYR A 97 -5.99 7.53 -6.78
N SER A 98 -5.20 6.87 -5.93
CA SER A 98 -3.79 7.17 -5.70
C SER A 98 -2.95 5.91 -5.75
N TYR A 99 -1.76 6.03 -6.32
CA TYR A 99 -0.86 4.92 -6.61
C TYR A 99 0.54 5.22 -6.13
N LEU A 100 1.30 4.16 -5.85
CA LEU A 100 2.70 4.25 -5.46
C LEU A 100 3.60 3.42 -6.39
N ARG A 101 4.87 3.81 -6.44
CA ARG A 101 5.94 3.10 -7.12
C ARG A 101 7.14 2.97 -6.18
N LEU A 102 7.84 1.86 -6.27
CA LEU A 102 9.05 1.61 -5.52
C LEU A 102 10.16 1.22 -6.50
N ARG A 103 11.30 1.94 -6.48
CA ARG A 103 12.39 1.77 -7.46
C ARG A 103 11.91 1.89 -8.93
N GLY A 104 10.89 2.74 -9.18
CA GLY A 104 10.25 2.91 -10.48
C GLY A 104 9.32 1.78 -10.90
N ILE A 105 9.10 0.78 -10.06
CA ILE A 105 8.23 -0.38 -10.32
C ILE A 105 6.84 -0.10 -9.74
N ASP A 106 5.79 -0.43 -10.49
CA ASP A 106 4.41 -0.10 -10.12
C ASP A 106 3.85 -0.96 -8.98
N GLN A 107 2.73 -0.51 -8.42
CA GLN A 107 2.08 -1.08 -7.23
C GLN A 107 1.68 -2.54 -7.42
N SER A 108 1.36 -3.00 -8.64
CA SER A 108 0.99 -4.39 -8.90
C SER A 108 2.11 -5.41 -8.63
N ARG A 109 3.32 -4.92 -8.40
CA ARG A 109 4.52 -5.69 -8.09
C ARG A 109 5.04 -5.45 -6.68
N ILE A 110 4.27 -4.75 -5.85
CA ILE A 110 4.58 -4.46 -4.45
C ILE A 110 3.57 -5.19 -3.59
N ASN A 111 4.03 -6.08 -2.74
CA ASN A 111 3.17 -6.81 -1.83
C ASN A 111 2.70 -5.91 -0.70
N LEU A 112 1.40 -5.76 -0.54
CA LEU A 112 0.76 -4.98 0.53
C LEU A 112 0.07 -5.93 1.50
N SER A 113 0.27 -5.72 2.80
CA SER A 113 -0.43 -6.49 3.84
C SER A 113 -0.84 -5.63 5.02
N LEU A 114 -1.96 -5.98 5.67
CA LEU A 114 -2.45 -5.40 6.92
C LEU A 114 -2.50 -6.49 7.99
N ASP A 115 -1.74 -6.33 9.08
CA ASP A 115 -1.61 -7.35 10.14
C ASP A 115 -1.32 -8.76 9.58
N GLY A 116 -0.51 -8.85 8.50
CA GLY A 116 -0.17 -10.10 7.82
C GLY A 116 -1.21 -10.62 6.83
N ILE A 117 -2.35 -9.97 6.69
CA ILE A 117 -3.40 -10.30 5.71
C ILE A 117 -3.04 -9.62 4.38
N PRO A 118 -2.97 -10.34 3.25
CA PRO A 118 -2.68 -9.73 1.95
C PRO A 118 -3.80 -8.77 1.54
N LEU A 119 -3.44 -7.66 0.91
CA LEU A 119 -4.38 -6.64 0.46
C LEU A 119 -4.49 -6.54 -1.07
N ASN A 120 -3.44 -6.93 -1.80
CA ASN A 120 -3.47 -6.89 -3.26
C ASN A 120 -4.53 -7.86 -3.79
N ASP A 121 -5.49 -7.34 -4.55
CA ASP A 121 -6.47 -8.15 -5.28
C ASP A 121 -5.78 -9.28 -6.06
N PRO A 122 -6.22 -10.53 -5.97
CA PRO A 122 -5.55 -11.64 -6.63
C PRO A 122 -5.52 -11.55 -8.17
N GLU A 123 -6.49 -10.92 -8.84
CA GLU A 123 -6.51 -10.78 -10.30
C GLU A 123 -5.66 -9.61 -10.79
N ASP A 124 -5.89 -8.41 -10.27
CA ASP A 124 -5.22 -7.18 -10.70
C ASP A 124 -3.88 -6.98 -9.99
N GLN A 125 -3.68 -7.64 -8.84
CA GLN A 125 -2.52 -7.52 -7.95
C GLN A 125 -2.27 -6.08 -7.47
N VAL A 126 -3.33 -5.28 -7.41
CA VAL A 126 -3.36 -3.90 -6.94
C VAL A 126 -4.26 -3.79 -5.71
N PHE A 127 -4.04 -2.80 -4.88
CA PHE A 127 -4.94 -2.40 -3.80
C PHE A 127 -5.39 -0.97 -3.99
N TYR A 128 -6.69 -0.75 -4.02
CA TYR A 128 -7.30 0.57 -4.21
C TYR A 128 -7.51 1.25 -2.85
N PHE A 129 -6.57 2.10 -2.44
CA PHE A 129 -6.60 2.80 -1.16
C PHE A 129 -7.82 3.72 -1.02
N ALA A 130 -8.35 4.22 -2.13
CA ALA A 130 -9.54 5.06 -2.18
C ALA A 130 -10.76 4.42 -1.50
N ASN A 131 -10.91 3.09 -1.57
CA ASN A 131 -12.02 2.36 -0.96
C ASN A 131 -12.03 2.44 0.57
N LEU A 132 -10.90 2.78 1.20
CA LEU A 132 -10.70 2.85 2.64
C LEU A 132 -10.19 4.23 3.05
N ALA A 133 -11.02 5.25 2.88
CA ALA A 133 -10.68 6.63 3.20
C ALA A 133 -10.04 6.75 4.60
N ASP A 134 -8.98 7.57 4.73
CA ASP A 134 -8.28 7.81 5.99
C ASP A 134 -7.76 6.51 6.67
N LEU A 135 -7.37 5.50 5.88
CA LEU A 135 -6.80 4.25 6.40
C LEU A 135 -5.56 4.50 7.27
N GLY A 136 -4.78 5.56 6.97
CA GLY A 136 -3.60 5.96 7.74
C GLY A 136 -3.87 6.19 9.23
N ALA A 137 -5.06 6.68 9.59
CA ALA A 137 -5.46 6.90 10.97
C ALA A 137 -5.66 5.59 11.78
N SER A 138 -5.82 4.46 11.10
CA SER A 138 -5.91 3.12 11.71
C SER A 138 -4.55 2.46 11.97
N MET A 139 -3.47 3.04 11.46
CA MET A 139 -2.15 2.40 11.47
C MET A 139 -1.32 2.82 12.68
N GLN A 140 -0.63 1.85 13.27
CA GLN A 140 0.38 2.06 14.31
C GLN A 140 1.78 2.19 13.69
N SER A 141 2.08 1.38 12.67
CA SER A 141 3.37 1.40 11.99
C SER A 141 3.25 0.87 10.57
N VAL A 142 4.19 1.29 9.72
CA VAL A 142 4.34 0.77 8.37
C VAL A 142 5.79 0.36 8.17
N GLN A 143 6.04 -0.87 7.72
CA GLN A 143 7.37 -1.30 7.30
C GLN A 143 7.41 -1.43 5.79
N VAL A 144 8.32 -0.72 5.15
CA VAL A 144 8.62 -0.82 3.73
C VAL A 144 9.91 -1.62 3.57
N GLN A 145 9.85 -2.79 2.95
CA GLN A 145 10.99 -3.59 2.55
C GLN A 145 11.20 -3.37 1.05
N ARG A 146 12.41 -3.03 0.64
CA ARG A 146 12.74 -2.76 -0.76
C ARG A 146 13.37 -3.99 -1.40
N GLY A 147 13.11 -4.21 -2.70
CA GLY A 147 13.57 -5.40 -3.43
C GLY A 147 12.80 -6.66 -3.08
N ALA A 148 13.40 -7.83 -3.27
CA ALA A 148 12.81 -9.12 -2.89
C ALA A 148 12.69 -9.23 -1.37
N GLY A 149 11.64 -8.67 -0.78
CA GLY A 149 11.34 -8.68 0.65
C GLY A 149 11.19 -10.09 1.22
N THR A 150 10.70 -10.20 2.46
CA THR A 150 10.41 -11.50 3.08
C THR A 150 9.17 -12.16 2.48
N THR A 151 9.12 -13.49 2.44
CA THR A 151 8.12 -14.30 1.73
C THR A 151 6.88 -14.66 2.57
N GLY A 152 6.74 -14.09 3.76
CA GLY A 152 5.71 -14.49 4.75
C GLY A 152 4.26 -14.14 4.40
N THR A 153 3.97 -13.43 3.30
CA THR A 153 2.63 -12.91 2.98
C THR A 153 1.88 -13.69 1.89
N GLY A 154 2.34 -14.84 1.47
CA GLY A 154 1.71 -15.62 0.40
C GLY A 154 2.17 -15.18 -0.99
N THR A 155 1.75 -14.04 -1.49
CA THR A 155 2.28 -13.47 -2.73
C THR A 155 3.75 -13.06 -2.56
N ALA A 156 4.55 -13.36 -3.57
CA ALA A 156 5.97 -13.03 -3.53
C ALA A 156 6.17 -11.51 -3.63
N SER A 157 7.01 -10.96 -2.75
CA SER A 157 7.44 -9.58 -2.84
C SER A 157 8.39 -9.41 -4.02
N PHE A 158 7.97 -8.74 -5.08
CA PHE A 158 8.71 -8.63 -6.32
C PHE A 158 9.56 -7.35 -6.38
N ALA A 159 8.95 -6.20 -6.24
CA ALA A 159 9.65 -4.92 -6.14
C ALA A 159 9.90 -4.49 -4.69
N GLY A 160 9.09 -5.00 -3.79
CA GLY A 160 9.13 -4.71 -2.37
C GLY A 160 7.88 -5.21 -1.67
N SER A 161 7.84 -5.03 -0.34
CA SER A 161 6.62 -5.23 0.43
C SER A 161 6.37 -4.04 1.38
N ILE A 162 5.10 -3.72 1.59
CA ILE A 162 4.65 -2.70 2.53
C ILE A 162 3.70 -3.37 3.51
N ASN A 163 4.13 -3.45 4.77
CA ASN A 163 3.41 -4.18 5.81
C ASN A 163 2.84 -3.18 6.81
N PHE A 164 1.54 -2.97 6.76
CA PHE A 164 0.77 -2.14 7.67
C PHE A 164 0.47 -2.90 8.96
N GLU A 165 0.55 -2.21 10.08
CA GLU A 165 0.16 -2.71 11.39
C GLU A 165 -0.93 -1.80 11.95
N THR A 166 -2.07 -2.38 12.35
CA THR A 166 -3.15 -1.63 12.99
C THR A 166 -2.78 -1.17 14.39
N LYS A 167 -3.44 -0.12 14.87
CA LYS A 167 -3.29 0.32 16.26
C LYS A 167 -3.62 -0.84 17.21
N ARG A 168 -2.81 -0.99 18.27
CA ARG A 168 -3.02 -2.02 19.30
C ARG A 168 -4.29 -1.78 20.06
N VAL A 169 -4.90 -2.87 20.50
CA VAL A 169 -6.09 -2.87 21.35
C VAL A 169 -5.71 -3.21 22.79
N LEU A 170 -4.86 -4.20 22.95
CA LEU A 170 -4.40 -4.66 24.26
C LEU A 170 -3.26 -3.78 24.82
N GLY A 171 -3.28 -3.54 26.11
CA GLY A 171 -2.24 -2.76 26.77
C GLY A 171 -2.31 -1.25 26.53
N VAL A 172 -3.40 -0.77 25.98
CA VAL A 172 -3.65 0.66 25.70
C VAL A 172 -4.59 1.21 26.77
N PRO A 173 -4.39 2.43 27.29
CA PRO A 173 -5.31 3.03 28.25
C PRO A 173 -6.66 3.34 27.60
N ARG A 174 -7.72 3.42 28.41
CA ARG A 174 -9.00 3.92 27.96
C ARG A 174 -8.83 5.35 27.41
N GLN A 175 -9.31 5.56 26.19
CA GLN A 175 -9.14 6.84 25.51
C GLN A 175 -10.25 7.00 24.46
N ALA A 176 -10.70 8.25 24.28
CA ALA A 176 -11.52 8.65 23.15
C ALA A 176 -10.94 9.92 22.53
N ALA A 177 -11.08 10.07 21.22
CA ALA A 177 -10.68 11.27 20.50
C ALA A 177 -11.63 11.55 19.34
N ALA A 178 -11.76 12.83 19.01
CA ALA A 178 -12.43 13.33 17.82
C ALA A 178 -11.45 14.24 17.06
N GLU A 179 -11.41 14.12 15.75
CA GLU A 179 -10.64 15.02 14.88
C GLU A 179 -11.57 15.63 13.85
N ILE A 180 -11.52 16.95 13.75
CA ILE A 180 -12.22 17.73 12.73
C ILE A 180 -11.16 18.41 11.87
N GLN A 181 -11.29 18.28 10.57
CA GLN A 181 -10.40 18.92 9.61
C GLN A 181 -11.20 19.66 8.56
N VAL A 182 -10.71 20.84 8.20
CA VAL A 182 -11.17 21.63 7.06
C VAL A 182 -9.96 22.08 6.26
N GLY A 183 -10.15 22.31 4.96
CA GLY A 183 -9.02 22.77 4.14
C GLY A 183 -9.39 23.13 2.71
N SER A 184 -8.35 23.35 1.91
CA SER A 184 -8.45 23.70 0.50
C SER A 184 -9.33 22.73 -0.28
N PHE A 185 -9.97 23.23 -1.33
CA PHE A 185 -10.87 22.47 -2.23
C PHE A 185 -12.08 21.85 -1.51
N GLY A 186 -12.59 22.54 -0.49
CA GLY A 186 -13.74 22.08 0.28
C GLY A 186 -13.47 20.78 1.07
N ALA A 187 -12.20 20.47 1.32
CA ALA A 187 -11.85 19.29 2.09
C ALA A 187 -12.38 19.37 3.52
N GLN A 188 -13.10 18.34 3.94
CA GLN A 188 -13.68 18.20 5.27
C GLN A 188 -13.51 16.76 5.74
N ARG A 189 -13.16 16.60 7.01
CA ARG A 189 -13.05 15.30 7.64
C ARG A 189 -13.57 15.35 9.06
N LEU A 190 -14.28 14.30 9.44
CA LEU A 190 -14.62 13.99 10.83
C LEU A 190 -14.13 12.58 11.14
N MET A 191 -13.32 12.44 12.18
CA MET A 191 -12.88 11.14 12.68
C MET A 191 -13.19 11.03 14.16
N LEU A 192 -13.73 9.89 14.55
CA LEU A 192 -13.98 9.49 15.93
C LEU A 192 -13.22 8.20 16.20
N GLU A 193 -12.51 8.14 17.32
CA GLU A 193 -11.87 6.93 17.81
C GLU A 193 -12.10 6.73 19.30
N ALA A 194 -12.26 5.48 19.71
CA ALA A 194 -12.34 5.11 21.11
C ALA A 194 -11.62 3.78 21.35
N ASN A 195 -10.97 3.68 22.51
CA ASN A 195 -10.41 2.46 23.04
C ASN A 195 -10.93 2.25 24.46
N SER A 196 -11.43 1.05 24.74
CA SER A 196 -12.03 0.73 26.05
C SER A 196 -11.02 0.67 27.18
N GLY A 197 -9.74 0.52 26.87
CA GLY A 197 -8.76 0.02 27.84
C GLY A 197 -9.02 -1.44 28.20
N ALA A 198 -8.38 -1.92 29.28
CA ALA A 198 -8.64 -3.26 29.78
C ALA A 198 -10.04 -3.36 30.39
N LEU A 199 -10.81 -4.31 29.91
CA LEU A 199 -12.13 -4.69 30.41
C LEU A 199 -12.02 -5.95 31.31
N PRO A 200 -13.07 -6.32 32.09
CA PRO A 200 -13.12 -7.57 32.83
C PRO A 200 -12.85 -8.79 31.94
N HIS A 201 -12.36 -9.86 32.55
CA HIS A 201 -12.10 -11.15 31.90
C HIS A 201 -11.08 -11.10 30.75
N GLY A 202 -10.22 -10.07 30.70
CA GLY A 202 -9.15 -9.94 29.69
C GLY A 202 -9.58 -9.38 28.33
N PHE A 203 -10.78 -8.83 28.21
CA PHE A 203 -11.24 -8.19 26.99
C PHE A 203 -10.71 -6.76 26.84
N ALA A 204 -10.59 -6.32 25.61
CA ALA A 204 -10.39 -4.93 25.21
C ALA A 204 -10.99 -4.70 23.82
N SER A 205 -11.44 -3.49 23.56
CA SER A 205 -12.03 -3.13 22.26
C SER A 205 -11.57 -1.77 21.79
N SER A 206 -11.55 -1.57 20.49
CA SER A 206 -11.32 -0.27 19.86
C SER A 206 -12.24 -0.08 18.67
N VAL A 207 -12.62 1.16 18.41
CA VAL A 207 -13.39 1.56 17.24
C VAL A 207 -12.85 2.88 16.71
N ARG A 208 -12.75 2.99 15.38
CA ARG A 208 -12.50 4.23 14.65
C ARG A 208 -13.48 4.33 13.49
N ILE A 209 -14.07 5.50 13.31
CA ILE A 209 -14.90 5.85 12.15
C ILE A 209 -14.39 7.17 11.61
N SER A 210 -14.25 7.29 10.30
CA SER A 210 -13.83 8.50 9.61
C SER A 210 -14.72 8.74 8.40
N ALA A 211 -15.18 9.98 8.22
CA ALA A 211 -15.87 10.46 7.04
C ALA A 211 -15.07 11.61 6.44
N LEU A 212 -14.85 11.57 5.14
CA LEU A 212 -14.04 12.52 4.37
C LEU A 212 -14.82 12.94 3.13
N ARG A 213 -14.74 14.22 2.77
CA ARG A 213 -15.14 14.72 1.46
C ARG A 213 -14.19 15.80 0.96
N SER A 214 -14.04 15.90 -0.36
CA SER A 214 -13.29 16.95 -1.03
C SER A 214 -13.83 17.16 -2.43
N ASN A 215 -13.86 18.40 -2.91
CA ASN A 215 -14.18 18.68 -4.32
C ASN A 215 -12.99 18.43 -5.24
N SER A 216 -11.80 18.18 -4.68
CA SER A 216 -10.52 18.07 -5.38
C SER A 216 -10.16 19.33 -6.19
N PHE A 217 -8.96 19.37 -6.78
CA PHE A 217 -8.55 20.54 -7.57
C PHE A 217 -9.07 20.49 -8.99
N ARG A 218 -9.02 19.32 -9.65
CA ARG A 218 -9.62 19.14 -10.98
C ARG A 218 -11.13 19.29 -10.88
N ARG A 219 -11.76 19.82 -11.93
CA ARG A 219 -13.22 19.86 -12.02
C ARG A 219 -13.76 18.45 -12.09
N ASN A 220 -14.95 18.23 -11.56
CA ASN A 220 -15.61 16.92 -11.57
C ASN A 220 -14.68 15.79 -11.11
N ALA A 221 -13.95 16.00 -10.00
CA ALA A 221 -13.06 15.01 -9.40
C ALA A 221 -13.28 14.93 -7.89
N GLY A 222 -14.54 15.14 -7.48
CA GLY A 222 -14.94 15.14 -6.08
C GLY A 222 -14.89 13.73 -5.48
N VAL A 223 -14.47 13.63 -4.23
CA VAL A 223 -14.32 12.38 -3.48
C VAL A 223 -15.13 12.44 -2.20
N GLU A 224 -15.93 11.44 -1.95
CA GLU A 224 -16.62 11.19 -0.68
C GLU A 224 -16.30 9.79 -0.18
N GLY A 225 -15.77 9.67 1.03
CA GLY A 225 -15.39 8.38 1.61
C GLY A 225 -15.78 8.28 3.07
N ILE A 226 -16.23 7.11 3.47
CA ILE A 226 -16.41 6.72 4.87
C ILE A 226 -15.67 5.43 5.11
N SER A 227 -14.97 5.32 6.23
CA SER A 227 -14.34 4.08 6.65
C SER A 227 -14.41 3.87 8.16
N GLY A 228 -14.36 2.62 8.57
CA GLY A 228 -14.37 2.22 9.97
C GLY A 228 -13.48 1.03 10.23
N LEU A 229 -12.83 1.03 11.39
CA LEU A 229 -12.11 -0.10 11.96
C LEU A 229 -12.69 -0.41 13.33
N ALA A 230 -13.14 -1.64 13.54
CA ALA A 230 -13.56 -2.15 14.83
C ALA A 230 -12.69 -3.36 15.20
N GLN A 231 -12.23 -3.42 16.44
CA GLN A 231 -11.40 -4.51 16.94
C GLN A 231 -11.90 -4.93 18.32
N LEU A 232 -11.98 -6.23 18.54
CA LEU A 232 -12.22 -6.85 19.85
C LEU A 232 -11.09 -7.84 20.10
N ALA A 233 -10.44 -7.73 21.24
CA ALA A 233 -9.35 -8.63 21.62
C ALA A 233 -9.63 -9.24 23.00
N TRP A 234 -9.24 -10.49 23.15
CA TRP A 234 -9.24 -11.23 24.40
C TRP A 234 -7.84 -11.73 24.73
N LEU A 235 -7.39 -11.46 25.96
CA LEU A 235 -6.12 -11.90 26.50
C LEU A 235 -6.35 -12.99 27.56
N GLY A 236 -5.97 -14.21 27.22
CA GLY A 236 -5.88 -15.34 28.14
C GLY A 236 -4.49 -15.45 28.77
N THR A 237 -4.23 -16.57 29.44
CA THR A 237 -2.91 -16.82 30.09
C THR A 237 -1.79 -17.04 29.09
N ARG A 238 -2.06 -17.71 27.97
CA ARG A 238 -1.10 -18.02 26.90
C ARG A 238 -1.62 -17.66 25.52
N ASP A 239 -2.81 -17.12 25.42
CA ASP A 239 -3.57 -16.91 24.19
C ASP A 239 -3.94 -15.44 24.03
N VAL A 240 -3.96 -14.99 22.78
CA VAL A 240 -4.64 -13.77 22.33
C VAL A 240 -5.55 -14.15 21.19
N VAL A 241 -6.82 -13.77 21.29
CA VAL A 241 -7.80 -13.86 20.18
C VAL A 241 -8.20 -12.45 19.81
N LYS A 242 -8.13 -12.11 18.53
CA LYS A 242 -8.52 -10.78 18.00
C LYS A 242 -9.48 -10.93 16.84
N LEU A 243 -10.65 -10.29 16.95
CA LEU A 243 -11.56 -10.07 15.86
C LEU A 243 -11.38 -8.66 15.33
N MET A 244 -11.22 -8.51 14.03
CA MET A 244 -11.05 -7.23 13.35
C MET A 244 -12.04 -7.11 12.20
N ALA A 245 -12.72 -5.98 12.11
CA ALA A 245 -13.58 -5.60 11.00
C ALA A 245 -13.14 -4.22 10.49
N LEU A 246 -12.67 -4.17 9.24
CA LEU A 246 -12.33 -2.95 8.51
C LEU A 246 -13.29 -2.82 7.34
N SER A 247 -13.91 -1.67 7.20
CA SER A 247 -14.92 -1.40 6.17
C SER A 247 -14.74 -0.01 5.60
N GLY A 248 -14.96 0.16 4.30
CA GLY A 248 -14.98 1.45 3.65
C GLY A 248 -15.96 1.50 2.49
N ARG A 249 -16.37 2.70 2.18
CA ARG A 249 -17.20 3.04 1.03
C ARG A 249 -16.65 4.32 0.40
N LEU A 250 -16.48 4.27 -0.91
CA LEU A 250 -16.11 5.38 -1.76
C LEU A 250 -17.28 5.77 -2.64
N ARG A 251 -17.41 7.07 -2.90
CA ARG A 251 -18.13 7.66 -4.02
C ARG A 251 -17.25 8.75 -4.60
N ASP A 252 -16.96 8.65 -5.86
CA ASP A 252 -16.01 9.50 -6.55
C ASP A 252 -16.60 9.94 -7.91
N THR A 253 -16.27 11.13 -8.37
CA THR A 253 -16.44 11.53 -9.75
C THR A 253 -15.11 11.29 -10.45
N LEU A 254 -15.12 10.46 -11.49
CA LEU A 254 -13.91 9.91 -12.10
C LEU A 254 -12.95 10.95 -12.65
N SER A 255 -11.66 10.68 -12.56
CA SER A 255 -10.59 11.55 -13.04
C SER A 255 -9.37 10.78 -13.60
N TYR A 256 -9.58 9.52 -14.02
CA TYR A 256 -8.53 8.59 -14.43
C TYR A 256 -7.82 8.94 -15.75
N LEU A 257 -8.35 9.90 -16.52
CA LEU A 257 -7.68 10.37 -17.72
C LEU A 257 -6.70 11.51 -17.43
N ALA A 258 -5.45 11.31 -17.81
CA ALA A 258 -4.47 12.39 -17.87
C ALA A 258 -4.80 13.36 -19.01
N VAL A 259 -4.26 14.57 -18.97
CA VAL A 259 -4.63 15.67 -19.86
C VAL A 259 -3.43 16.14 -20.66
N PRO A 260 -3.58 16.44 -21.96
CA PRO A 260 -2.53 17.03 -22.78
C PRO A 260 -2.00 18.34 -22.19
N VAL A 261 -0.70 18.56 -22.29
CA VAL A 261 -0.04 19.75 -21.71
C VAL A 261 -0.63 21.07 -22.22
N GLN A 262 -1.04 21.10 -23.48
CA GLN A 262 -1.63 22.31 -24.10
C GLN A 262 -2.96 22.68 -23.46
N ASP A 263 -3.79 21.71 -23.11
CA ASP A 263 -5.06 21.94 -22.43
C ASP A 263 -4.83 22.35 -20.97
N LEU A 264 -3.85 21.74 -20.30
CA LEU A 264 -3.44 22.15 -18.95
C LEU A 264 -2.85 23.56 -18.88
N GLN A 265 -2.26 24.06 -19.96
CA GLN A 265 -1.81 25.48 -20.05
C GLN A 265 -2.97 26.45 -20.15
N ARG A 266 -4.08 26.06 -20.81
CA ARG A 266 -5.30 26.86 -20.90
C ARG A 266 -6.10 26.80 -19.59
N ASP A 267 -6.23 25.63 -19.03
CA ASP A 267 -6.97 25.41 -17.80
C ASP A 267 -6.41 24.20 -17.00
N ARG A 268 -5.71 24.51 -15.92
CA ARG A 268 -5.14 23.46 -15.05
C ARG A 268 -6.16 22.61 -14.31
N ARG A 269 -7.41 23.04 -14.24
CA ARG A 269 -8.48 22.31 -13.55
C ARG A 269 -9.26 21.39 -14.47
N ILE A 270 -8.88 21.32 -15.74
CA ILE A 270 -9.61 20.50 -16.73
C ILE A 270 -9.62 19.03 -16.31
N ASN A 271 -10.79 18.42 -16.44
CA ASN A 271 -11.03 16.98 -16.42
C ASN A 271 -11.79 16.65 -17.70
N PRO A 272 -11.30 15.74 -18.54
CA PRO A 272 -12.01 15.31 -19.75
C PRO A 272 -13.34 14.60 -19.46
N LEU A 273 -13.47 14.05 -18.23
CA LEU A 273 -14.65 13.31 -17.81
C LEU A 273 -15.73 14.24 -17.28
N THR A 274 -16.99 13.81 -17.44
CA THR A 274 -18.17 14.58 -17.04
C THR A 274 -18.64 14.21 -15.64
N PRO A 275 -19.51 15.01 -14.99
CA PRO A 275 -20.06 14.70 -13.66
C PRO A 275 -20.90 13.41 -13.63
N GLU A 276 -21.34 12.90 -14.78
CA GLU A 276 -22.15 11.70 -14.90
C GLU A 276 -21.31 10.43 -14.78
N GLU A 277 -20.01 10.51 -15.07
CA GLU A 277 -19.06 9.41 -14.94
C GLU A 277 -18.61 9.32 -13.49
N GLN A 278 -19.25 8.43 -12.76
CA GLN A 278 -19.07 8.24 -11.32
C GLN A 278 -18.55 6.84 -11.01
N ASP A 279 -17.95 6.74 -9.86
CA ASP A 279 -17.45 5.52 -9.27
C ASP A 279 -18.08 5.32 -7.89
N ARG A 280 -18.46 4.08 -7.56
CA ARG A 280 -19.08 3.71 -6.28
C ARG A 280 -18.60 2.34 -5.87
N PHE A 281 -17.70 2.29 -4.90
CA PHE A 281 -17.18 1.05 -4.37
C PHE A 281 -17.36 0.94 -2.85
N SER A 282 -17.51 -0.30 -2.39
CA SER A 282 -17.40 -0.67 -0.98
C SER A 282 -16.42 -1.83 -0.84
N GLN A 283 -15.63 -1.80 0.23
CA GLN A 283 -14.69 -2.87 0.55
C GLN A 283 -14.73 -3.20 2.04
N HIS A 284 -14.72 -4.49 2.36
CA HIS A 284 -14.84 -5.02 3.71
C HIS A 284 -13.77 -6.08 3.95
N LEU A 285 -13.14 -6.04 5.11
CA LEU A 285 -12.23 -7.06 5.61
C LEU A 285 -12.68 -7.50 7.00
N LEU A 286 -12.92 -8.77 7.17
CA LEU A 286 -13.19 -9.40 8.46
C LEU A 286 -12.07 -10.41 8.74
N ALA A 287 -11.49 -10.38 9.94
CA ALA A 287 -10.42 -11.29 10.31
C ALA A 287 -10.55 -11.75 11.75
N LEU A 288 -10.32 -13.04 11.96
CA LEU A 288 -10.20 -13.68 13.27
C LEU A 288 -8.78 -14.22 13.43
N SER A 289 -8.02 -13.64 14.36
CA SER A 289 -6.65 -14.03 14.64
C SER A 289 -6.55 -14.71 16.00
N HIS A 290 -5.80 -15.79 16.07
CA HIS A 290 -5.41 -16.49 17.31
C HIS A 290 -3.91 -16.56 17.39
N THR A 291 -3.37 -16.17 18.53
CA THR A 291 -1.95 -16.30 18.85
C THR A 291 -1.80 -17.03 20.17
N ARG A 292 -0.90 -18.02 20.23
CA ARG A 292 -0.65 -18.82 21.41
C ARG A 292 0.85 -18.94 21.71
N GLN A 293 1.20 -18.76 22.97
CA GLN A 293 2.51 -19.10 23.49
C GLN A 293 2.57 -20.61 23.78
N LEU A 294 3.26 -21.37 22.93
CA LEU A 294 3.37 -22.84 23.06
C LEU A 294 4.43 -23.24 24.11
N GLY A 295 5.47 -22.45 24.28
CA GLY A 295 6.56 -22.66 25.21
C GLY A 295 7.49 -21.45 25.23
N THR A 296 8.57 -21.50 26.04
CA THR A 296 9.57 -20.44 26.06
C THR A 296 10.17 -20.24 24.66
N GLY A 297 10.02 -19.04 24.09
CA GLY A 297 10.50 -18.70 22.76
C GLY A 297 9.76 -19.38 21.60
N VAL A 298 8.62 -20.07 21.82
CA VAL A 298 7.83 -20.71 20.76
C VAL A 298 6.42 -20.16 20.73
N GLN A 299 6.05 -19.54 19.62
CA GLN A 299 4.75 -18.90 19.41
C GLN A 299 4.09 -19.41 18.14
N TYR A 300 2.82 -19.69 18.21
CA TYR A 300 1.94 -19.99 17.08
C TYR A 300 1.01 -18.81 16.83
N ALA A 301 0.77 -18.47 15.59
CA ALA A 301 -0.24 -17.51 15.21
C ALA A 301 -0.96 -17.95 13.92
N SER A 302 -2.27 -17.73 13.88
CA SER A 302 -3.11 -18.03 12.72
C SER A 302 -4.18 -16.94 12.57
N THR A 303 -4.50 -16.60 11.32
CA THR A 303 -5.56 -15.66 10.96
C THR A 303 -6.40 -16.23 9.85
N LEU A 304 -7.71 -16.35 10.10
CA LEU A 304 -8.73 -16.55 9.08
C LEU A 304 -9.25 -15.19 8.66
N TYR A 305 -9.42 -14.96 7.36
CA TYR A 305 -9.92 -13.69 6.85
C TYR A 305 -10.89 -13.87 5.68
N ARG A 306 -11.77 -12.88 5.55
CA ARG A 306 -12.59 -12.63 4.37
C ARG A 306 -12.40 -11.19 3.94
N ILE A 307 -12.12 -10.98 2.66
CA ILE A 307 -12.16 -9.68 2.02
C ILE A 307 -13.23 -9.73 0.94
N ALA A 308 -14.07 -8.71 0.88
CA ALA A 308 -15.09 -8.57 -0.14
C ALA A 308 -15.10 -7.13 -0.64
N ALA A 309 -15.29 -6.94 -1.93
CA ALA A 309 -15.57 -5.63 -2.49
C ALA A 309 -16.60 -5.74 -3.59
N ARG A 310 -17.43 -4.70 -3.69
CA ARG A 310 -18.45 -4.56 -4.71
C ARG A 310 -18.54 -3.11 -5.13
N GLY A 311 -18.68 -2.90 -6.43
CA GLY A 311 -18.89 -1.57 -6.96
C GLY A 311 -19.00 -1.54 -8.46
N ASN A 312 -19.17 -0.32 -8.97
CA ASN A 312 -19.23 -0.06 -10.40
C ASN A 312 -18.75 1.36 -10.71
N TYR A 313 -18.34 1.55 -11.94
CA TYR A 313 -17.92 2.84 -12.49
C TYR A 313 -18.51 3.05 -13.89
N ASP A 314 -18.64 4.31 -14.26
CA ASP A 314 -19.24 4.72 -15.52
C ASP A 314 -18.15 5.15 -16.53
N VAL A 315 -18.30 4.75 -17.78
CA VAL A 315 -17.45 5.16 -18.91
C VAL A 315 -18.36 5.66 -20.04
N ARG A 316 -18.19 6.89 -20.45
CA ARG A 316 -18.92 7.48 -21.56
C ARG A 316 -18.33 7.01 -22.88
N PHE A 317 -19.14 6.40 -23.75
CA PHE A 317 -18.74 5.99 -25.09
C PHE A 317 -18.98 7.10 -26.13
N ASP A 318 -20.12 7.79 -26.00
CA ASP A 318 -20.55 8.89 -26.89
C ASP A 318 -21.43 9.88 -26.12
N SER A 319 -22.07 10.82 -26.82
CA SER A 319 -22.92 11.84 -26.20
C SER A 319 -24.15 11.28 -25.47
N THR A 320 -24.59 10.06 -25.79
CA THR A 320 -25.85 9.45 -25.34
C THR A 320 -25.65 8.16 -24.56
N THR A 321 -24.52 7.48 -24.75
CA THR A 321 -24.27 6.13 -24.24
C THR A 321 -23.22 6.12 -23.15
N ILE A 322 -23.58 5.60 -21.98
CA ILE A 322 -22.68 5.38 -20.85
C ILE A 322 -22.67 3.88 -20.55
N GLY A 323 -21.49 3.26 -20.64
CA GLY A 323 -21.25 1.92 -20.12
C GLY A 323 -21.07 1.97 -18.62
N ASN A 324 -21.70 1.05 -17.90
CA ASN A 324 -21.55 0.86 -16.44
C ASN A 324 -20.83 -0.46 -16.21
N TYR A 325 -19.58 -0.38 -15.77
CA TYR A 325 -18.71 -1.51 -15.50
C TYR A 325 -18.66 -1.79 -14.02
N GLY A 326 -18.70 -3.06 -13.65
CA GLY A 326 -18.71 -3.40 -12.24
C GLY A 326 -17.99 -4.70 -11.91
N LEU A 327 -17.75 -4.85 -10.61
CA LEU A 327 -17.21 -6.06 -10.04
C LEU A 327 -17.84 -6.37 -8.69
N ASP A 328 -17.87 -7.67 -8.36
CA ASP A 328 -18.23 -8.19 -7.05
C ASP A 328 -17.29 -9.35 -6.72
N PHE A 329 -16.51 -9.25 -5.65
CA PHE A 329 -15.62 -10.33 -5.28
C PHE A 329 -15.72 -10.76 -3.82
N ASN A 330 -15.44 -12.03 -3.61
CA ASN A 330 -15.21 -12.62 -2.31
C ASN A 330 -13.86 -13.34 -2.30
N TRP A 331 -13.08 -13.07 -1.26
CA TRP A 331 -11.76 -13.61 -1.04
C TRP A 331 -11.64 -14.15 0.38
N TYR A 332 -11.45 -15.45 0.52
CA TYR A 332 -11.27 -16.13 1.80
C TYR A 332 -9.86 -16.66 1.92
N GLY A 333 -9.27 -16.56 3.11
CA GLY A 333 -7.94 -17.08 3.29
C GLY A 333 -7.56 -17.36 4.73
N LEU A 334 -6.45 -18.09 4.83
CA LEU A 334 -5.79 -18.49 6.06
C LEU A 334 -4.32 -18.13 5.96
N THR A 335 -3.80 -17.46 6.99
CA THR A 335 -2.36 -17.35 7.24
C THR A 335 -2.04 -18.04 8.56
N SER A 336 -0.96 -18.81 8.62
CA SER A 336 -0.56 -19.51 9.84
C SER A 336 0.95 -19.61 9.93
N ALA A 337 1.52 -19.39 11.11
CA ALA A 337 2.96 -19.48 11.32
C ALA A 337 3.33 -19.89 12.73
N VAL A 338 4.43 -20.63 12.83
CA VAL A 338 5.15 -20.90 14.09
C VAL A 338 6.43 -20.07 14.07
N ASN A 339 6.65 -19.34 15.16
CA ASN A 339 7.88 -18.57 15.39
C ASN A 339 8.63 -19.21 16.56
N ILE A 340 9.90 -19.53 16.34
CA ILE A 340 10.82 -20.09 17.33
C ILE A 340 11.96 -19.10 17.50
N ASP A 341 12.14 -18.62 18.74
CA ASP A 341 13.28 -17.79 19.15
C ASP A 341 14.03 -18.50 20.27
N ARG A 342 15.19 -19.02 19.95
CA ARG A 342 16.08 -19.73 20.89
C ARG A 342 17.48 -19.09 20.83
N GLY A 343 17.57 -17.84 21.25
CA GLY A 343 18.83 -17.09 21.32
C GLY A 343 19.49 -16.92 19.94
N ALA A 344 20.44 -17.78 19.64
CA ALA A 344 21.15 -17.71 18.35
C ALA A 344 20.29 -18.09 17.15
N LEU A 345 19.27 -18.93 17.31
CA LEU A 345 18.39 -19.41 16.24
C LEU A 345 17.01 -18.73 16.32
N LYS A 346 16.62 -18.07 15.24
CA LYS A 346 15.26 -17.61 14.99
C LYS A 346 14.73 -18.29 13.75
N LEU A 347 13.62 -19.00 13.92
CA LEU A 347 12.95 -19.73 12.84
C LEU A 347 11.49 -19.27 12.77
N THR A 348 11.02 -18.96 11.57
CA THR A 348 9.59 -18.81 11.26
C THR A 348 9.24 -19.79 10.14
N ALA A 349 8.27 -20.65 10.35
CA ALA A 349 7.72 -21.51 9.33
C ALA A 349 6.21 -21.32 9.28
N GLY A 350 5.63 -21.29 8.08
CA GLY A 350 4.21 -21.04 7.95
C GLY A 350 3.64 -21.39 6.58
N LEU A 351 2.34 -21.17 6.49
CA LEU A 351 1.56 -21.36 5.28
C LEU A 351 0.61 -20.17 5.07
N ASN A 352 0.32 -19.94 3.80
CA ASN A 352 -0.77 -19.07 3.35
C ASN A 352 -1.59 -19.85 2.33
N ALA A 353 -2.91 -19.80 2.45
CA ALA A 353 -3.81 -20.40 1.48
C ALA A 353 -5.04 -19.51 1.32
N ASN A 354 -5.49 -19.34 0.09
CA ASN A 354 -6.68 -18.54 -0.18
C ASN A 354 -7.42 -18.99 -1.45
N THR A 355 -8.70 -18.63 -1.51
CA THR A 355 -9.57 -18.78 -2.66
C THR A 355 -10.31 -17.48 -2.92
N TYR A 356 -10.46 -17.14 -4.16
CA TYR A 356 -11.02 -15.88 -4.63
C TYR A 356 -11.94 -16.15 -5.83
N ALA A 357 -13.06 -15.44 -5.85
CA ALA A 357 -13.97 -15.38 -7.00
C ALA A 357 -14.40 -13.92 -7.22
N ARG A 358 -14.34 -13.45 -8.47
CA ARG A 358 -14.72 -12.10 -8.87
C ARG A 358 -15.58 -12.13 -10.11
N ASP A 359 -16.79 -11.62 -9.95
CA ASP A 359 -17.68 -11.36 -11.06
C ASP A 359 -17.31 -10.04 -11.73
N HIS A 360 -17.21 -10.06 -13.05
CA HIS A 360 -17.06 -8.91 -13.91
C HIS A 360 -18.32 -8.75 -14.72
N PHE A 361 -18.89 -7.57 -14.70
CA PHE A 361 -20.12 -7.29 -15.44
C PHE A 361 -20.12 -5.89 -16.04
N SER A 362 -20.85 -5.74 -17.13
CA SER A 362 -21.09 -4.43 -17.74
C SER A 362 -22.52 -4.31 -18.25
N PHE A 363 -23.05 -3.09 -18.11
CA PHE A 363 -24.40 -2.71 -18.56
C PHE A 363 -24.33 -1.40 -19.34
N VAL A 364 -25.43 -1.04 -20.01
CA VAL A 364 -25.58 0.23 -20.70
C VAL A 364 -26.60 1.10 -19.96
N ARG A 365 -26.25 2.34 -19.64
CA ARG A 365 -27.20 3.31 -19.07
C ARG A 365 -28.04 3.97 -20.18
N PRO A 366 -29.28 4.31 -19.91
CA PRO A 366 -29.99 4.20 -18.62
C PRO A 366 -30.56 2.80 -18.34
N ASP A 367 -30.60 1.90 -19.33
CA ASP A 367 -31.14 0.55 -19.19
C ASP A 367 -30.10 -0.41 -18.61
N LEU A 368 -30.05 -0.50 -17.27
CA LEU A 368 -29.16 -1.42 -16.57
C LEU A 368 -29.57 -2.91 -16.67
N GLN A 369 -30.60 -3.26 -17.39
CA GLN A 369 -30.98 -4.65 -17.67
C GLN A 369 -30.28 -5.17 -18.94
N ARG A 370 -29.83 -4.28 -19.82
CA ARG A 370 -29.04 -4.64 -21.00
C ARG A 370 -27.60 -4.93 -20.61
N SER A 371 -27.33 -6.20 -20.31
CA SER A 371 -25.95 -6.67 -20.08
C SER A 371 -25.13 -6.64 -21.36
N LEU A 372 -23.88 -6.17 -21.28
CA LEU A 372 -22.87 -6.33 -22.32
C LEU A 372 -22.11 -7.64 -22.13
N TYR A 373 -21.74 -7.96 -20.90
CA TYR A 373 -21.11 -9.23 -20.53
C TYR A 373 -21.27 -9.51 -19.04
N LEU A 374 -21.11 -10.79 -18.69
CA LEU A 374 -20.96 -11.30 -17.35
C LEU A 374 -19.96 -12.46 -17.37
N ASN A 375 -18.93 -12.42 -16.57
CA ASN A 375 -17.98 -13.53 -16.42
C ASN A 375 -17.37 -13.53 -15.03
N THR A 376 -16.80 -14.68 -14.63
CA THR A 376 -16.20 -14.84 -13.30
C THR A 376 -14.75 -15.31 -13.42
N GLY A 377 -13.85 -14.60 -12.74
CA GLY A 377 -12.48 -15.03 -12.53
C GLY A 377 -12.34 -15.77 -11.19
N HIS A 378 -11.79 -16.98 -11.20
CA HIS A 378 -11.47 -17.73 -10.00
C HIS A 378 -9.96 -17.81 -9.81
N LYS A 379 -9.48 -17.49 -8.61
CA LYS A 379 -8.08 -17.69 -8.25
C LYS A 379 -7.94 -18.48 -6.96
N GLN A 380 -6.90 -19.33 -6.92
CA GLN A 380 -6.48 -20.03 -5.72
C GLN A 380 -4.98 -19.86 -5.56
N ASP A 381 -4.54 -19.71 -4.34
CA ASP A 381 -3.14 -19.53 -4.00
C ASP A 381 -2.81 -20.32 -2.74
N ALA A 382 -1.71 -21.06 -2.78
CA ALA A 382 -1.19 -21.76 -1.62
C ALA A 382 0.33 -21.61 -1.58
N ALA A 383 0.87 -21.26 -0.42
CA ALA A 383 2.30 -21.10 -0.22
C ALA A 383 2.74 -21.69 1.12
N LEU A 384 3.86 -22.39 1.09
CA LEU A 384 4.63 -22.75 2.27
C LEU A 384 5.89 -21.89 2.32
N PHE A 385 6.25 -21.42 3.49
CA PHE A 385 7.44 -20.60 3.64
C PHE A 385 8.20 -20.92 4.92
N THR A 386 9.51 -20.68 4.89
CA THR A 386 10.38 -20.74 6.06
C THR A 386 11.41 -19.63 6.02
N LYS A 387 11.66 -19.03 7.19
CA LYS A 387 12.71 -18.02 7.40
C LYS A 387 13.58 -18.46 8.57
N VAL A 388 14.88 -18.44 8.36
CA VAL A 388 15.88 -18.81 9.37
C VAL A 388 16.84 -17.64 9.52
N ALA A 389 17.14 -17.26 10.76
CA ALA A 389 18.28 -16.42 11.10
C ALA A 389 19.09 -17.13 12.18
N TYR A 390 20.37 -17.35 11.91
CA TYR A 390 21.29 -18.02 12.82
C TYR A 390 22.48 -17.11 13.11
N ALA A 391 22.63 -16.71 14.37
CA ALA A 391 23.73 -15.87 14.84
C ALA A 391 24.88 -16.73 15.38
N HIS A 392 26.10 -16.51 14.86
CA HIS A 392 27.32 -17.12 15.35
C HIS A 392 28.41 -16.04 15.48
N GLY A 393 28.76 -15.71 16.70
CA GLY A 393 29.65 -14.58 16.97
C GLY A 393 29.09 -13.27 16.36
N PRO A 394 29.90 -12.51 15.59
CA PRO A 394 29.47 -11.27 14.97
C PRO A 394 28.66 -11.49 13.66
N VAL A 395 28.50 -12.72 13.19
CA VAL A 395 27.85 -13.05 11.92
C VAL A 395 26.45 -13.59 12.16
N THR A 396 25.47 -13.07 11.45
CA THR A 396 24.11 -13.64 11.37
C THR A 396 23.85 -14.09 9.94
N TRP A 397 23.62 -15.39 9.79
CA TRP A 397 23.21 -16.00 8.54
C TRP A 397 21.69 -15.92 8.38
N PHE A 398 21.23 -15.67 7.19
CA PHE A 398 19.82 -15.56 6.86
C PHE A 398 19.47 -16.45 5.68
N GLY A 399 18.35 -17.19 5.82
CA GLY A 399 17.74 -17.98 4.75
C GLY A 399 16.24 -17.75 4.73
N ASP A 400 15.64 -17.63 3.55
CA ASP A 400 14.20 -17.49 3.35
C ASP A 400 13.83 -18.30 2.10
N LEU A 401 12.85 -19.19 2.22
CA LEU A 401 12.40 -20.05 1.14
C LEU A 401 10.88 -20.08 1.10
N GLN A 402 10.31 -19.89 -0.09
CA GLN A 402 8.89 -20.08 -0.34
C GLN A 402 8.69 -21.01 -1.53
N VAL A 403 7.77 -21.98 -1.37
CA VAL A 403 7.14 -22.71 -2.47
C VAL A 403 5.70 -22.23 -2.57
N ARG A 404 5.30 -21.78 -3.75
CA ARG A 404 3.97 -21.21 -3.98
C ARG A 404 3.34 -21.83 -5.23
N ARG A 405 2.06 -22.18 -5.15
CA ARG A 405 1.24 -22.58 -6.28
C ARG A 405 0.09 -21.57 -6.44
N ALA A 406 -0.02 -20.98 -7.60
CA ALA A 406 -1.12 -20.11 -8.01
C ALA A 406 -1.90 -20.77 -9.14
N PHE A 407 -3.22 -20.67 -9.08
CA PHE A 407 -4.15 -21.22 -10.09
C PHE A 407 -5.12 -20.12 -10.50
N PHE A 408 -5.41 -20.03 -11.79
CA PHE A 408 -6.41 -19.13 -12.36
C PHE A 408 -7.33 -19.92 -13.28
N ARG A 409 -8.63 -19.65 -13.21
CA ARG A 409 -9.67 -20.18 -14.07
C ARG A 409 -10.61 -19.07 -14.47
N TYR A 410 -10.93 -19.00 -15.74
CA TYR A 410 -11.90 -18.07 -16.32
C TYR A 410 -13.20 -18.81 -16.60
N ALA A 411 -14.31 -18.39 -15.98
CA ALA A 411 -15.67 -18.86 -16.23
C ALA A 411 -16.38 -17.80 -17.09
N PRO A 412 -16.46 -17.99 -18.41
CA PRO A 412 -17.08 -17.05 -19.33
C PRO A 412 -18.61 -17.08 -19.25
N ASP A 413 -19.24 -16.04 -19.78
CA ASP A 413 -20.68 -16.06 -20.12
C ASP A 413 -20.97 -17.17 -21.12
N ALA A 414 -22.18 -17.72 -21.07
CA ALA A 414 -22.65 -18.72 -22.02
C ALA A 414 -22.61 -18.22 -23.48
N ALA A 415 -22.84 -16.94 -23.71
CA ALA A 415 -22.77 -16.28 -25.03
C ALA A 415 -21.35 -16.11 -25.57
N ALA A 416 -20.31 -16.31 -24.76
CA ALA A 416 -18.91 -16.07 -25.15
C ALA A 416 -18.28 -17.18 -26.02
N GLY A 417 -19.05 -18.19 -26.45
CA GLY A 417 -18.63 -19.22 -27.42
C GLY A 417 -17.73 -20.32 -26.87
N PHE A 418 -17.63 -20.50 -25.54
CA PHE A 418 -16.79 -21.53 -24.93
C PHE A 418 -17.43 -22.93 -24.78
N SER A 419 -18.72 -23.05 -25.10
CA SER A 419 -19.43 -24.36 -25.05
C SER A 419 -19.28 -25.10 -23.71
N GLY A 420 -19.26 -24.36 -22.60
CA GLY A 420 -19.08 -24.91 -21.24
C GLY A 420 -17.62 -25.17 -20.82
N ASP A 421 -16.65 -24.88 -21.68
CA ASP A 421 -15.24 -24.98 -21.38
C ASP A 421 -14.76 -23.76 -20.56
N GLU A 422 -14.01 -24.00 -19.47
CA GLU A 422 -13.48 -22.95 -18.58
C GLU A 422 -11.94 -22.95 -18.65
N PRO A 423 -11.36 -22.04 -19.46
CA PRO A 423 -9.90 -21.96 -19.59
C PRO A 423 -9.21 -21.76 -18.23
N SER A 424 -8.16 -22.54 -17.98
CA SER A 424 -7.44 -22.46 -16.71
C SER A 424 -5.94 -22.63 -16.89
N ILE A 425 -5.19 -22.09 -15.92
CA ILE A 425 -3.73 -22.16 -15.90
C ILE A 425 -3.23 -22.23 -14.45
N ALA A 426 -2.15 -22.95 -14.24
CA ALA A 426 -1.48 -23.04 -12.94
C ALA A 426 0.01 -22.76 -13.05
N TRP A 427 0.54 -22.15 -12.02
CA TRP A 427 1.97 -21.88 -11.88
C TRP A 427 2.50 -22.39 -10.55
N THR A 428 3.73 -22.87 -10.55
CA THR A 428 4.44 -23.25 -9.32
C THR A 428 5.76 -22.50 -9.26
N PHE A 429 6.01 -21.83 -8.14
CA PHE A 429 7.14 -20.95 -7.94
C PHE A 429 7.99 -21.41 -6.77
N LEU A 430 9.30 -21.28 -6.92
CA LEU A 430 10.30 -21.44 -5.88
C LEU A 430 11.04 -20.11 -5.71
N ASN A 431 10.94 -19.50 -4.54
CA ASN A 431 11.47 -18.20 -4.22
C ASN A 431 12.49 -18.29 -3.07
N PRO A 432 13.77 -18.63 -3.37
CA PRO A 432 14.84 -18.70 -2.39
C PRO A 432 15.48 -17.34 -2.16
N LYS A 433 15.94 -17.09 -0.93
CA LYS A 433 16.77 -15.96 -0.56
C LYS A 433 17.76 -16.36 0.51
N VAL A 434 18.98 -15.88 0.39
CA VAL A 434 20.03 -16.03 1.38
C VAL A 434 20.72 -14.69 1.62
N GLY A 435 21.30 -14.54 2.81
CA GLY A 435 22.03 -13.34 3.13
C GLY A 435 22.84 -13.48 4.42
N VAL A 436 23.61 -12.46 4.69
CA VAL A 436 24.48 -12.38 5.85
C VAL A 436 24.50 -10.95 6.40
N THR A 437 24.53 -10.84 7.72
CA THR A 437 24.82 -9.57 8.41
C THR A 437 26.04 -9.80 9.29
N TYR A 438 27.02 -8.91 9.18
CA TYR A 438 28.23 -8.90 9.98
C TYR A 438 28.24 -7.67 10.88
N ALA A 439 28.19 -7.87 12.20
CA ALA A 439 28.33 -6.83 13.20
C ALA A 439 29.81 -6.44 13.32
N ALA A 440 30.27 -5.53 12.46
CA ALA A 440 31.66 -5.10 12.41
C ALA A 440 32.08 -4.33 13.68
N ARG A 441 31.12 -3.63 14.28
CA ARG A 441 31.24 -2.96 15.60
C ARG A 441 29.86 -3.00 16.28
N SER A 442 29.80 -2.62 17.53
CA SER A 442 28.55 -2.56 18.31
C SER A 442 27.47 -1.65 17.69
N ASN A 443 27.90 -0.72 16.84
CA ASN A 443 27.04 0.28 16.19
C ASN A 443 27.11 0.23 14.64
N VAL A 444 27.82 -0.74 14.04
CA VAL A 444 28.04 -0.86 12.61
C VAL A 444 27.75 -2.28 12.14
N ASP A 445 26.73 -2.43 11.31
CA ASP A 445 26.42 -3.68 10.61
C ASP A 445 26.72 -3.55 9.12
N LEU A 446 27.39 -4.54 8.56
CA LEU A 446 27.51 -4.76 7.12
C LEU A 446 26.55 -5.87 6.73
N PHE A 447 25.86 -5.75 5.62
CA PHE A 447 24.97 -6.82 5.16
C PHE A 447 25.09 -7.06 3.65
N ALA A 448 24.80 -8.30 3.26
CA ALA A 448 24.65 -8.68 1.85
C ALA A 448 23.56 -9.74 1.71
N SER A 449 22.83 -9.71 0.62
CA SER A 449 21.82 -10.73 0.29
C SER A 449 21.64 -10.89 -1.20
N ILE A 450 21.20 -12.11 -1.58
CA ILE A 450 20.72 -12.43 -2.91
C ILE A 450 19.44 -13.24 -2.79
N GLY A 451 18.45 -12.92 -3.61
CA GLY A 451 17.16 -13.61 -3.63
C GLY A 451 16.52 -13.63 -5.00
N ARG A 452 15.75 -14.66 -5.28
CA ARG A 452 14.94 -14.78 -6.48
C ARG A 452 13.47 -14.80 -6.12
N THR A 453 12.68 -14.04 -6.87
CA THR A 453 11.22 -13.99 -6.73
C THR A 453 10.58 -14.10 -8.09
N THR A 454 9.47 -14.83 -8.18
CA THR A 454 8.71 -15.09 -9.40
C THR A 454 7.24 -14.71 -9.17
N ARG A 455 6.57 -14.19 -10.20
CA ARG A 455 5.19 -13.74 -10.17
C ARG A 455 4.45 -14.13 -11.44
N GLU A 456 3.21 -14.59 -11.31
CA GLU A 456 2.30 -14.79 -12.43
C GLU A 456 1.83 -13.45 -13.03
N PRO A 457 1.41 -13.42 -14.30
CA PRO A 457 0.74 -12.27 -14.92
C PRO A 457 -0.58 -11.93 -14.20
N THR A 458 -0.99 -10.67 -14.27
CA THR A 458 -2.33 -10.24 -13.87
C THR A 458 -3.37 -10.70 -14.89
N ARG A 459 -4.67 -10.65 -14.55
CA ARG A 459 -5.78 -10.85 -15.50
C ARG A 459 -5.64 -9.91 -16.71
N SER A 460 -5.40 -8.62 -16.45
CA SER A 460 -5.18 -7.62 -17.51
C SER A 460 -3.98 -7.95 -18.42
N ASP A 461 -2.91 -8.53 -17.88
CA ASP A 461 -1.77 -8.94 -18.69
C ASP A 461 -2.13 -10.13 -19.61
N VAL A 462 -2.88 -11.12 -19.08
CA VAL A 462 -3.29 -12.33 -19.82
C VAL A 462 -4.27 -11.99 -20.93
N PHE A 463 -5.27 -11.18 -20.64
CA PHE A 463 -6.36 -10.82 -21.57
C PHE A 463 -6.12 -9.53 -22.35
N ALA A 464 -4.89 -8.97 -22.30
CA ALA A 464 -4.54 -7.72 -22.96
C ALA A 464 -5.52 -6.56 -22.63
N GLY A 465 -5.98 -6.50 -21.38
CA GLY A 465 -6.90 -5.47 -20.90
C GLY A 465 -8.36 -5.66 -21.34
N ASN A 466 -8.73 -6.79 -21.94
CA ASN A 466 -10.12 -7.08 -22.25
C ASN A 466 -10.83 -7.66 -21.03
N ASP A 467 -11.99 -7.14 -20.71
CA ASP A 467 -12.87 -7.68 -19.68
C ASP A 467 -13.88 -8.69 -20.25
N ASP A 468 -14.42 -8.43 -21.44
CA ASP A 468 -15.24 -9.36 -22.20
C ASP A 468 -14.36 -10.22 -23.11
N VAL A 469 -14.10 -11.45 -22.66
CA VAL A 469 -13.22 -12.37 -23.37
C VAL A 469 -14.04 -13.50 -23.97
N THR A 470 -14.25 -13.45 -25.29
CA THR A 470 -14.84 -14.54 -26.05
C THR A 470 -13.79 -15.59 -26.44
N ARG A 471 -14.22 -16.75 -26.93
CA ARG A 471 -13.33 -17.80 -27.46
C ARG A 471 -12.42 -17.26 -28.55
N ASP A 472 -12.98 -16.47 -29.47
CA ASP A 472 -12.23 -15.90 -30.59
C ASP A 472 -11.18 -14.92 -30.09
N VAL A 473 -11.55 -14.03 -29.18
CA VAL A 473 -10.59 -13.09 -28.52
C VAL A 473 -9.46 -13.88 -27.83
N LEU A 474 -9.76 -14.96 -27.11
CA LEU A 474 -8.73 -15.74 -26.44
C LEU A 474 -7.80 -16.43 -27.45
N ASN A 475 -8.33 -16.95 -28.56
CA ASN A 475 -7.55 -17.57 -29.63
C ASN A 475 -6.64 -16.56 -30.32
N ASP A 476 -7.16 -15.38 -30.67
CA ASP A 476 -6.41 -14.27 -31.29
C ASP A 476 -5.28 -13.76 -30.37
N LEU A 477 -5.50 -13.77 -29.06
CA LEU A 477 -4.47 -13.47 -28.08
C LEU A 477 -3.41 -14.56 -27.94
N GLY A 478 -3.61 -15.77 -28.46
CA GLY A 478 -2.72 -16.92 -28.33
C GLY A 478 -2.87 -17.67 -27.00
N GLY A 479 -4.02 -17.56 -26.34
CA GLY A 479 -4.37 -18.28 -25.11
C GLY A 479 -3.80 -17.70 -23.83
N LEU A 480 -4.08 -18.39 -22.69
CA LEU A 480 -3.67 -17.94 -21.36
C LEU A 480 -2.14 -17.94 -21.13
N GLN A 481 -1.38 -18.64 -21.96
CA GLN A 481 0.09 -18.76 -21.82
C GLN A 481 0.86 -17.70 -22.60
N ARG A 482 0.19 -16.80 -23.28
CA ARG A 482 0.81 -15.72 -24.08
C ARG A 482 1.79 -14.88 -23.27
N VAL A 483 1.41 -14.53 -22.06
CA VAL A 483 2.27 -13.78 -21.14
C VAL A 483 2.89 -14.74 -20.12
N ARG A 484 4.21 -14.77 -20.08
CA ARG A 484 4.98 -15.62 -19.18
C ARG A 484 5.14 -14.99 -17.81
N PRO A 485 5.24 -15.79 -16.74
CA PRO A 485 5.61 -15.28 -15.42
C PRO A 485 6.91 -14.48 -15.43
N GLU A 486 6.91 -13.40 -14.68
CA GLU A 486 8.11 -12.58 -14.45
C GLU A 486 8.98 -13.19 -13.37
N GLN A 487 10.29 -12.98 -13.50
CA GLN A 487 11.27 -13.36 -12.49
C GLN A 487 12.23 -12.20 -12.24
N VAL A 488 12.53 -11.95 -10.96
CA VAL A 488 13.60 -11.02 -10.56
C VAL A 488 14.62 -11.73 -9.69
N THR A 489 15.91 -11.50 -9.97
CA THR A 489 17.01 -11.78 -9.05
C THR A 489 17.46 -10.46 -8.45
N ASN A 490 17.33 -10.31 -7.14
CA ASN A 490 17.68 -9.12 -6.39
C ASN A 490 18.96 -9.38 -5.58
N THR A 491 19.98 -8.55 -5.78
CA THR A 491 21.23 -8.55 -5.00
C THR A 491 21.35 -7.23 -4.28
N GLU A 492 21.60 -7.27 -3.00
CA GLU A 492 21.78 -6.07 -2.15
C GLU A 492 23.00 -6.21 -1.27
N THR A 493 23.67 -5.08 -1.02
CA THR A 493 24.71 -4.95 0.00
C THR A 493 24.63 -3.57 0.63
N GLY A 494 24.94 -3.46 1.90
CA GLY A 494 24.81 -2.18 2.58
C GLY A 494 25.46 -2.11 3.93
N VAL A 495 25.37 -0.91 4.51
CA VAL A 495 25.92 -0.56 5.82
C VAL A 495 24.79 0.06 6.64
N ARG A 496 24.69 -0.34 7.92
CA ARG A 496 23.87 0.30 8.94
C ARG A 496 24.73 0.84 10.05
N LEU A 497 24.56 2.12 10.33
CA LEU A 497 25.18 2.80 11.46
C LEU A 497 24.08 3.20 12.43
N ARG A 498 24.26 2.89 13.72
CA ARG A 498 23.31 3.24 14.78
C ARG A 498 24.03 3.82 15.98
N SER A 499 23.69 5.04 16.33
CA SER A 499 24.14 5.69 17.56
C SER A 499 22.94 6.32 18.28
N ALA A 500 23.17 6.91 19.44
CA ALA A 500 22.12 7.61 20.18
C ALA A 500 21.51 8.79 19.39
N THR A 501 22.29 9.42 18.54
CA THR A 501 21.90 10.63 17.78
C THR A 501 21.79 10.43 16.29
N MET A 502 22.21 9.27 15.73
CA MET A 502 22.25 9.06 14.29
C MET A 502 21.89 7.61 13.95
N GLN A 503 21.07 7.45 12.93
CA GLN A 503 20.78 6.19 12.24
C GLN A 503 20.98 6.42 10.75
N LEU A 504 21.82 5.60 10.13
CA LEU A 504 22.08 5.62 8.69
C LEU A 504 21.94 4.20 8.14
N GLU A 505 21.20 4.03 7.05
CA GLU A 505 21.27 2.87 6.18
C GLU A 505 21.71 3.34 4.78
N LEU A 506 22.81 2.78 4.29
CA LEU A 506 23.27 2.93 2.92
C LEU A 506 23.14 1.56 2.25
N ASN A 507 22.46 1.50 1.12
CA ASN A 507 22.17 0.27 0.39
C ASN A 507 22.54 0.40 -1.09
N LEU A 508 23.28 -0.55 -1.61
CA LEU A 508 23.52 -0.78 -3.03
C LEU A 508 22.62 -1.91 -3.48
N PHE A 509 21.86 -1.72 -4.54
CA PHE A 509 20.94 -2.74 -5.05
C PHE A 509 21.13 -2.99 -6.54
N ARG A 510 20.88 -4.22 -6.96
CA ARG A 510 20.77 -4.64 -8.34
C ARG A 510 19.66 -5.68 -8.50
N MET A 511 18.73 -5.41 -9.40
CA MET A 511 17.57 -6.25 -9.72
C MET A 511 17.64 -6.62 -11.20
N ASP A 512 17.94 -7.88 -11.48
CA ASP A 512 17.98 -8.43 -12.83
C ASP A 512 16.65 -9.15 -13.13
N PHE A 513 15.90 -8.64 -14.11
CA PHE A 513 14.59 -9.17 -14.50
C PHE A 513 14.71 -10.08 -15.73
N ARG A 514 13.93 -11.16 -15.72
CA ARG A 514 13.64 -12.01 -16.86
C ARG A 514 12.16 -12.05 -17.13
N ASN A 515 11.75 -11.98 -18.39
CA ASN A 515 10.36 -11.90 -18.81
C ASN A 515 9.61 -10.74 -18.12
N ASP A 516 10.28 -9.62 -17.86
CA ASP A 516 9.65 -8.43 -17.26
C ASP A 516 8.42 -8.03 -18.09
N ILE A 517 7.25 -7.87 -17.46
CA ILE A 517 6.02 -7.47 -18.13
C ILE A 517 5.97 -5.96 -18.12
N ALA A 518 6.25 -5.34 -19.26
CA ALA A 518 6.31 -3.89 -19.40
C ALA A 518 5.22 -3.37 -20.35
N ARG A 519 4.85 -2.11 -20.17
CA ARG A 519 3.94 -1.42 -21.07
C ARG A 519 4.59 -1.27 -22.43
N ILE A 520 3.83 -1.63 -23.51
CA ILE A 520 4.30 -1.59 -24.88
C ILE A 520 3.84 -0.35 -25.66
N GLY A 521 3.22 0.60 -24.95
CA GLY A 521 2.79 1.90 -25.49
C GLY A 521 1.45 1.92 -26.18
N ALA A 522 0.74 0.79 -26.30
CA ALA A 522 -0.62 0.70 -26.81
C ALA A 522 -1.64 0.67 -25.67
N LEU A 523 -2.87 1.12 -25.97
CA LEU A 523 -4.03 1.03 -25.08
C LEU A 523 -5.01 -0.02 -25.59
N SER A 524 -5.74 -0.69 -24.71
CA SER A 524 -6.91 -1.48 -25.05
C SER A 524 -8.05 -0.57 -25.50
N PRO A 525 -9.15 -1.10 -26.08
CA PRO A 525 -10.35 -0.33 -26.36
C PRO A 525 -10.94 0.40 -25.14
N LEU A 526 -10.71 -0.11 -23.93
CA LEU A 526 -11.15 0.49 -22.66
C LEU A 526 -10.11 1.45 -22.04
N GLY A 527 -9.05 1.80 -22.79
CA GLY A 527 -8.01 2.71 -22.30
C GLY A 527 -6.99 2.08 -21.34
N VAL A 528 -7.00 0.75 -21.16
CA VAL A 528 -6.02 0.04 -20.34
C VAL A 528 -4.69 -0.06 -21.07
N GLU A 529 -3.60 0.30 -20.41
CA GLU A 529 -2.26 0.20 -21.00
C GLU A 529 -1.83 -1.25 -21.20
N LEU A 530 -1.66 -1.65 -22.45
CA LEU A 530 -1.27 -2.99 -22.83
C LEU A 530 0.17 -3.30 -22.40
N ARG A 531 0.36 -4.53 -21.94
CA ARG A 531 1.65 -5.04 -21.47
C ARG A 531 2.01 -6.33 -22.18
N SER A 532 3.31 -6.55 -22.30
CA SER A 532 3.89 -7.80 -22.82
C SER A 532 5.23 -8.07 -22.18
N ASN A 533 5.71 -9.31 -22.30
CA ASN A 533 7.04 -9.64 -21.83
C ASN A 533 8.11 -8.92 -22.66
N VAL A 534 8.94 -8.12 -21.99
CA VAL A 534 10.19 -7.61 -22.51
C VAL A 534 11.31 -8.50 -21.96
N GLY A 535 12.15 -9.09 -22.78
CA GLY A 535 13.07 -10.19 -22.43
C GLY A 535 13.82 -9.97 -21.10
N LYS A 536 14.69 -8.96 -21.05
CA LYS A 536 15.49 -8.63 -19.84
C LYS A 536 15.38 -7.16 -19.52
N SER A 537 15.35 -6.85 -18.24
CA SER A 537 15.52 -5.48 -17.74
C SER A 537 16.37 -5.45 -16.47
N LEU A 538 16.88 -4.27 -16.15
CA LEU A 538 17.78 -4.03 -15.03
C LEU A 538 17.30 -2.81 -14.25
N ARG A 539 17.32 -2.92 -12.92
CA ARG A 539 17.21 -1.80 -11.99
C ARG A 539 18.41 -1.87 -11.05
N GLN A 540 19.17 -0.79 -10.93
CA GLN A 540 20.29 -0.73 -10.00
C GLN A 540 20.50 0.67 -9.45
N GLY A 541 21.07 0.79 -8.27
CA GLY A 541 21.30 2.09 -7.67
C GLY A 541 21.83 2.06 -6.25
N VAL A 542 21.90 3.26 -5.70
CA VAL A 542 22.26 3.55 -4.31
C VAL A 542 21.07 4.19 -3.62
N GLU A 543 20.75 3.72 -2.44
CA GLU A 543 19.72 4.25 -1.57
C GLU A 543 20.32 4.62 -0.22
N PHE A 544 19.90 5.73 0.35
CA PHE A 544 20.27 6.12 1.71
C PHE A 544 19.07 6.60 2.52
N ASP A 545 19.08 6.26 3.80
CA ASP A 545 18.10 6.66 4.81
C ASP A 545 18.89 7.12 6.04
N LEU A 546 18.96 8.44 6.25
CA LEU A 546 19.68 9.06 7.34
C LEU A 546 18.72 9.80 8.27
N ARG A 547 18.75 9.43 9.52
CA ARG A 547 18.04 10.15 10.57
C ARG A 547 19.03 10.61 11.64
N THR A 548 19.05 11.91 11.88
CA THR A 548 19.90 12.49 12.94
C THR A 548 19.06 13.28 13.94
N ARG A 549 19.56 13.29 15.18
CA ARG A 549 18.98 14.08 16.29
C ARG A 549 20.07 14.97 16.88
N PRO A 550 20.38 16.11 16.23
CA PRO A 550 21.43 17.01 16.70
C PRO A 550 21.16 17.55 18.11
N THR A 551 19.89 17.74 18.47
CA THR A 551 19.44 18.11 19.82
C THR A 551 18.24 17.27 20.24
N SER A 552 17.84 17.33 21.50
CA SER A 552 16.63 16.65 22.00
C SER A 552 15.34 17.14 21.34
N SER A 553 15.34 18.36 20.79
CA SER A 553 14.20 19.01 20.18
C SER A 553 14.18 18.94 18.64
N LEU A 554 15.30 18.58 17.98
CA LEU A 554 15.45 18.63 16.52
C LEU A 554 15.74 17.23 15.98
N VAL A 555 14.94 16.82 14.98
CA VAL A 555 15.15 15.59 14.19
C VAL A 555 15.24 15.96 12.72
N LEU A 556 16.33 15.54 12.08
CA LEU A 556 16.51 15.64 10.64
C LEU A 556 16.38 14.25 10.04
N THR A 557 15.61 14.15 8.97
CA THR A 557 15.47 12.90 8.20
C THR A 557 15.77 13.19 6.74
N THR A 558 16.76 12.49 6.18
CA THR A 558 17.16 12.60 4.78
C THR A 558 17.06 11.24 4.14
N VAL A 559 16.22 11.10 3.12
CA VAL A 559 16.13 9.88 2.32
C VAL A 559 16.38 10.21 0.86
N GLY A 560 17.00 9.30 0.14
CA GLY A 560 17.25 9.52 -1.27
C GLY A 560 17.71 8.28 -2.00
N ALA A 561 17.65 8.36 -3.32
CA ALA A 561 18.09 7.31 -4.21
C ALA A 561 18.66 7.90 -5.50
N ILE A 562 19.71 7.25 -6.00
CA ILE A 562 20.25 7.47 -7.33
C ILE A 562 20.24 6.12 -8.04
N SER A 563 19.57 6.03 -9.19
CA SER A 563 19.39 4.77 -9.89
C SER A 563 19.62 4.89 -11.40
N ARG A 564 20.02 3.77 -12.00
CA ARG A 564 20.09 3.59 -13.45
C ARG A 564 19.29 2.36 -13.83
N ASN A 565 18.20 2.58 -14.54
CA ASN A 565 17.23 1.56 -14.91
C ASN A 565 17.19 1.41 -16.43
N ARG A 566 17.14 0.17 -16.95
CA ARG A 566 17.18 -0.13 -18.39
C ARG A 566 16.35 -1.36 -18.73
N ILE A 567 15.64 -1.29 -19.87
CA ILE A 567 15.08 -2.42 -20.59
C ILE A 567 16.07 -2.76 -21.68
N ALA A 568 16.57 -4.00 -21.72
CA ALA A 568 17.60 -4.42 -22.67
C ALA A 568 17.10 -4.37 -24.12
N GLY A 569 15.86 -4.80 -24.34
CA GLY A 569 15.22 -4.70 -25.66
C GLY A 569 13.80 -5.23 -25.65
N PHE A 570 12.95 -4.64 -26.48
CA PHE A 570 11.58 -5.11 -26.76
C PHE A 570 11.11 -4.57 -28.10
N THR A 571 10.02 -5.15 -28.61
CA THR A 571 9.31 -4.64 -29.79
C THR A 571 8.25 -3.65 -29.35
N ASP A 572 8.41 -2.39 -29.72
CA ASP A 572 7.45 -1.30 -29.50
C ASP A 572 6.41 -1.34 -30.60
N SER A 573 5.17 -1.63 -30.26
CA SER A 573 4.02 -1.72 -31.17
C SER A 573 3.08 -0.52 -31.06
N SER A 574 3.53 0.61 -30.54
CA SER A 574 2.72 1.82 -30.39
C SER A 574 2.46 2.58 -31.70
N GLY A 575 3.22 2.29 -32.75
CA GLY A 575 3.07 2.88 -34.10
C GLY A 575 2.52 1.88 -35.11
N THR A 576 2.32 2.33 -36.34
CA THR A 576 1.89 1.48 -37.48
C THR A 576 2.92 0.41 -37.85
N THR A 577 4.19 0.65 -37.58
CA THR A 577 5.29 -0.30 -37.82
C THR A 577 5.96 -0.64 -36.50
N PRO A 578 6.08 -1.93 -36.13
CA PRO A 578 6.81 -2.33 -34.93
C PRO A 578 8.28 -1.93 -34.99
N VAL A 579 8.80 -1.35 -33.91
CA VAL A 579 10.19 -0.88 -33.79
C VAL A 579 10.91 -1.61 -32.67
N ILE A 580 12.10 -2.16 -32.95
CA ILE A 580 12.93 -2.78 -31.91
C ILE A 580 13.64 -1.67 -31.12
N ARG A 581 13.28 -1.54 -29.84
CA ARG A 581 13.94 -0.65 -28.89
C ARG A 581 15.01 -1.40 -28.12
N ARG A 582 16.17 -0.78 -27.92
CA ARG A 582 17.30 -1.38 -27.18
C ARG A 582 17.85 -0.43 -26.12
N ASN A 583 18.19 -0.96 -24.95
CA ASN A 583 18.82 -0.23 -23.84
C ASN A 583 18.09 1.07 -23.44
N VAL A 584 16.77 1.03 -23.42
CA VAL A 584 15.91 2.18 -23.13
C VAL A 584 15.57 2.29 -21.64
N PRO A 585 15.34 3.51 -21.11
CA PRO A 585 14.86 3.68 -19.75
C PRO A 585 13.40 3.21 -19.61
N PRO A 586 13.04 2.54 -18.51
CA PRO A 586 11.64 2.24 -18.23
C PRO A 586 10.89 3.52 -17.87
N LEU A 587 9.61 3.55 -18.23
CA LEU A 587 8.73 4.68 -17.96
C LEU A 587 8.55 4.92 -16.45
N LEU A 588 8.28 6.17 -16.06
CA LEU A 588 8.00 6.64 -14.69
C LEU A 588 9.01 6.14 -13.65
N SER A 589 10.27 6.06 -14.06
CA SER A 589 11.39 5.57 -13.25
C SER A 589 12.47 6.65 -13.15
N PRO A 590 12.28 7.65 -12.24
CA PRO A 590 13.23 8.74 -12.09
C PRO A 590 14.60 8.23 -11.64
N ALA A 591 15.67 8.81 -12.21
CA ALA A 591 17.03 8.45 -11.84
C ALA A 591 17.43 8.96 -10.45
N VAL A 592 16.81 10.04 -9.99
CA VAL A 592 17.11 10.66 -8.69
C VAL A 592 15.80 10.98 -7.96
N THR A 593 15.74 10.59 -6.71
CA THR A 593 14.68 11.02 -5.78
C THR A 593 15.31 11.41 -4.44
N GLY A 594 14.73 12.40 -3.76
CA GLY A 594 15.24 12.84 -2.48
C GLY A 594 14.18 13.53 -1.63
N THR A 595 14.30 13.39 -0.32
CA THR A 595 13.47 14.09 0.66
C THR A 595 14.35 14.53 1.83
N GLN A 596 14.24 15.79 2.20
CA GLN A 596 14.78 16.34 3.42
C GLN A 596 13.64 16.78 4.31
N ARG A 597 13.57 16.24 5.53
CA ARG A 597 12.58 16.61 6.53
C ARG A 597 13.23 17.11 7.80
N ILE A 598 12.68 18.17 8.34
CA ILE A 598 13.04 18.80 9.60
C ILE A 598 11.82 18.70 10.52
N ASP A 599 11.96 18.05 11.68
CA ASP A 599 10.97 18.03 12.74
C ASP A 599 11.56 18.74 13.96
N TRP A 600 10.97 19.85 14.35
CA TRP A 600 11.46 20.68 15.43
C TRP A 600 10.39 20.89 16.50
N ARG A 601 10.73 20.58 17.75
CA ARG A 601 9.96 21.02 18.92
C ARG A 601 10.50 22.36 19.37
N ALA A 602 9.98 23.46 18.79
CA ALA A 602 10.44 24.83 19.04
C ALA A 602 10.20 25.24 20.47
N ALA A 603 9.08 24.82 21.07
CA ALA A 603 8.72 25.05 22.46
C ALA A 603 7.85 23.88 22.98
N ARG A 604 7.53 23.88 24.28
CA ARG A 604 6.62 22.87 24.87
C ARG A 604 5.19 22.96 24.24
N TRP A 605 4.84 24.13 23.73
CA TRP A 605 3.55 24.44 23.14
C TRP A 605 3.61 24.55 21.60
N LEU A 606 4.74 24.26 20.94
CA LEU A 606 4.94 24.45 19.52
C LEU A 606 5.83 23.37 18.90
N ASP A 607 5.24 22.53 18.05
CA ASP A 607 5.95 21.65 17.14
C ASP A 607 5.88 22.22 15.70
N ALA A 608 7.00 22.23 14.99
CA ALA A 608 7.08 22.63 13.58
C ALA A 608 7.69 21.51 12.74
N GLY A 609 7.32 21.46 11.48
CA GLY A 609 7.86 20.54 10.48
C GLY A 609 8.03 21.22 9.14
N LEU A 610 9.12 20.90 8.45
CA LEU A 610 9.38 21.33 7.08
C LEU A 610 9.85 20.13 6.29
N GLU A 611 9.31 19.94 5.08
CA GLU A 611 9.68 18.83 4.20
C GLU A 611 9.89 19.35 2.78
N ALA A 612 11.07 19.12 2.23
CA ALA A 612 11.40 19.35 0.82
C ALA A 612 11.57 18.02 0.10
N ARG A 613 10.86 17.82 -1.00
CA ARG A 613 10.94 16.62 -1.84
C ARG A 613 11.40 16.98 -3.25
N TYR A 614 12.30 16.18 -3.78
CA TYR A 614 12.76 16.24 -5.16
C TYR A 614 12.44 14.95 -5.89
N GLN A 615 11.86 15.07 -7.07
CA GLN A 615 11.72 13.97 -8.02
C GLN A 615 12.36 14.38 -9.34
N GLY A 616 13.33 13.58 -9.78
CA GLY A 616 14.01 13.79 -11.05
C GLY A 616 13.12 13.47 -12.25
N LEU A 617 13.58 13.87 -13.43
CA LEU A 617 12.93 13.56 -14.70
C LEU A 617 12.71 12.05 -14.87
N SER A 618 11.57 11.67 -15.43
CA SER A 618 11.29 10.31 -15.90
C SER A 618 10.58 10.33 -17.26
N TYR A 619 10.57 9.18 -17.96
CA TYR A 619 9.98 9.06 -19.28
C TYR A 619 8.51 8.60 -19.16
N LEU A 620 7.67 9.01 -20.10
CA LEU A 620 6.27 8.59 -20.18
C LEU A 620 6.08 7.31 -21.03
N ARG A 621 7.12 6.89 -21.75
CA ARG A 621 7.17 5.67 -22.56
C ARG A 621 8.50 4.94 -22.37
N ASN A 622 8.54 3.67 -22.76
CA ASN A 622 9.75 2.82 -22.71
C ASN A 622 10.63 2.97 -23.97
N ASP A 623 10.72 4.16 -24.54
CA ASP A 623 11.47 4.43 -25.77
C ASP A 623 12.63 5.41 -25.59
N GLY A 624 12.67 6.10 -24.45
CA GLY A 624 13.69 7.10 -24.15
C GLY A 624 13.52 8.42 -24.90
N ASP A 625 12.35 8.69 -25.45
CA ASP A 625 12.04 9.94 -26.11
C ASP A 625 12.03 11.10 -25.12
N ARG A 626 12.90 12.07 -25.35
CA ARG A 626 13.07 13.23 -24.46
C ARG A 626 11.96 14.27 -24.58
N THR A 627 11.10 14.16 -25.57
CA THR A 627 9.90 15.00 -25.72
C THR A 627 8.74 14.46 -24.87
N LEU A 628 8.78 13.18 -24.54
CA LEU A 628 7.75 12.46 -23.79
C LEU A 628 8.25 12.18 -22.36
N VAL A 629 8.37 13.24 -21.57
CA VAL A 629 8.94 13.16 -20.22
C VAL A 629 7.99 13.74 -19.16
N LEU A 630 8.07 13.18 -17.97
CA LEU A 630 7.59 13.82 -16.75
C LEU A 630 8.72 14.70 -16.22
N PRO A 631 8.59 16.04 -16.22
CA PRO A 631 9.65 16.95 -15.78
C PRO A 631 10.04 16.75 -14.32
N ALA A 632 11.29 17.08 -14.00
CA ALA A 632 11.74 17.12 -12.62
C ALA A 632 11.07 18.25 -11.84
N TYR A 633 10.83 18.04 -10.54
CA TYR A 633 10.21 19.05 -9.68
C TYR A 633 10.67 18.99 -8.23
N TRP A 634 10.47 20.11 -7.54
CA TRP A 634 10.55 20.24 -6.10
C TRP A 634 9.18 20.49 -5.50
N MET A 635 8.94 19.93 -4.32
CA MET A 635 7.78 20.19 -3.47
C MET A 635 8.25 20.59 -2.09
N LEU A 636 7.62 21.62 -1.51
CA LEU A 636 7.88 22.09 -0.17
C LEU A 636 6.60 22.07 0.64
N ASP A 637 6.60 21.38 1.77
CA ASP A 637 5.47 21.26 2.69
C ASP A 637 5.89 21.73 4.08
N ALA A 638 4.98 22.35 4.81
CA ALA A 638 5.20 22.75 6.20
C ALA A 638 4.04 22.33 7.11
N MET A 639 4.35 22.19 8.39
CA MET A 639 3.38 21.88 9.42
C MET A 639 3.71 22.62 10.70
N VAL A 640 2.68 23.16 11.35
CA VAL A 640 2.74 23.72 12.70
C VAL A 640 1.67 23.05 13.55
N ARG A 641 2.06 22.55 14.71
CA ARG A 641 1.15 21.94 15.68
C ARG A 641 1.29 22.63 17.02
N VAL A 642 0.17 23.02 17.59
CA VAL A 642 0.04 23.61 18.91
C VAL A 642 -0.62 22.60 19.85
N PRO A 643 0.13 21.88 20.71
CA PRO A 643 -0.41 21.04 21.75
C PRO A 643 -1.10 21.88 22.83
N LEU A 644 -2.33 21.52 23.19
CA LEU A 644 -3.18 22.16 24.19
C LEU A 644 -3.61 21.12 25.23
N ARG A 645 -2.72 20.77 26.16
CA ARG A 645 -2.87 19.63 27.10
C ARG A 645 -3.05 18.30 26.34
N GLN A 646 -4.26 17.69 26.41
CA GLN A 646 -4.62 16.47 25.65
C GLN A 646 -5.14 16.76 24.24
N HIS A 647 -5.41 18.02 23.89
CA HIS A 647 -5.91 18.46 22.58
C HIS A 647 -4.75 18.99 21.74
N ASP A 648 -4.97 19.17 20.47
CA ASP A 648 -4.05 19.93 19.62
C ASP A 648 -4.75 20.56 18.40
N ILE A 649 -4.11 21.60 17.89
CA ILE A 649 -4.45 22.22 16.61
C ILE A 649 -3.25 22.05 15.70
N THR A 650 -3.46 21.52 14.51
CA THR A 650 -2.43 21.37 13.49
C THR A 650 -2.82 22.13 12.24
N VAL A 651 -1.93 23.01 11.78
CA VAL A 651 -2.01 23.69 10.48
C VAL A 651 -0.96 23.06 9.57
N ARG A 652 -1.38 22.60 8.41
CA ARG A 652 -0.50 22.05 7.39
C ARG A 652 -0.67 22.81 6.09
N ALA A 653 0.45 23.19 5.48
CA ALA A 653 0.50 23.76 4.15
C ALA A 653 1.30 22.81 3.24
N THR A 654 0.70 22.37 2.15
CA THR A 654 1.35 21.52 1.14
C THR A 654 1.63 22.35 -0.10
N ASN A 655 2.71 21.98 -0.82
CA ASN A 655 3.15 22.68 -2.02
C ASN A 655 3.29 24.21 -1.80
N LEU A 656 4.03 24.64 -0.78
CA LEU A 656 4.22 26.05 -0.44
C LEU A 656 4.72 26.90 -1.63
N GLY A 657 5.60 26.33 -2.44
CA GLY A 657 6.12 26.95 -3.66
C GLY A 657 5.09 27.09 -4.78
N ASN A 658 3.89 26.51 -4.62
CA ASN A 658 2.86 26.42 -5.66
C ASN A 658 3.42 25.87 -6.98
N SER A 659 4.27 24.82 -6.88
CA SER A 659 4.83 24.13 -8.04
C SER A 659 3.71 23.62 -8.94
N GLN A 660 3.73 24.03 -10.18
CA GLN A 660 2.71 23.67 -11.19
C GLN A 660 3.14 22.47 -12.04
N GLN A 661 3.88 21.55 -11.46
CA GLN A 661 4.38 20.36 -12.12
C GLN A 661 3.36 19.21 -12.09
N PHE A 662 3.80 18.05 -12.53
CA PHE A 662 2.97 16.86 -12.74
C PHE A 662 3.44 15.71 -11.85
N GLY A 663 2.51 14.95 -11.29
CA GLY A 663 2.80 13.82 -10.42
C GLY A 663 3.04 12.52 -11.18
N SER A 664 2.38 12.37 -12.34
CA SER A 664 2.45 11.21 -13.23
C SER A 664 1.95 11.59 -14.61
N GLY A 665 1.95 10.62 -15.53
CA GLY A 665 1.42 10.80 -16.88
C GLY A 665 1.68 9.59 -17.77
N TYR A 666 1.20 9.69 -19.00
CA TYR A 666 1.46 8.73 -20.08
C TYR A 666 1.47 9.48 -21.42
N ALA A 667 1.93 8.83 -22.48
CA ALA A 667 1.90 9.40 -23.81
C ALA A 667 0.95 8.60 -24.72
N THR A 668 0.07 9.30 -25.44
CA THR A 668 -0.85 8.72 -26.42
C THR A 668 -0.65 9.41 -27.75
N GLY A 669 -0.45 8.66 -28.85
CA GLY A 669 -0.24 9.23 -30.18
C GLY A 669 0.95 10.21 -30.27
N GLY A 670 1.99 10.02 -29.43
CA GLY A 670 3.14 10.94 -29.39
C GLY A 670 2.88 12.26 -28.62
N VAL A 671 1.73 12.40 -27.94
CA VAL A 671 1.39 13.56 -27.12
C VAL A 671 1.54 13.21 -25.64
N PRO A 672 2.29 14.00 -24.84
CA PRO A 672 2.38 13.80 -23.41
C PRO A 672 1.10 14.26 -22.71
N ASN A 673 0.53 13.37 -21.88
CA ASN A 673 -0.64 13.63 -21.03
C ASN A 673 -0.24 13.51 -19.55
N TYR A 674 -0.74 14.40 -18.70
CA TYR A 674 -0.30 14.52 -17.32
C TYR A 674 -1.42 14.50 -16.30
N PHE A 675 -1.13 13.88 -15.15
CA PHE A 675 -1.84 14.11 -13.90
C PHE A 675 -1.14 15.21 -13.12
N ILE A 676 -1.88 16.29 -12.81
CA ILE A 676 -1.32 17.46 -12.13
C ILE A 676 -1.03 17.18 -10.66
N LEU A 677 -0.02 17.82 -10.11
CA LEU A 677 0.18 17.92 -8.65
C LEU A 677 -0.85 18.85 -8.04
N ALA A 678 -1.27 18.55 -6.80
CA ALA A 678 -2.08 19.45 -6.00
C ALA A 678 -1.37 20.82 -5.87
N PRO A 679 -2.06 21.95 -6.15
CA PRO A 679 -1.47 23.27 -5.95
C PRO A 679 -1.28 23.55 -4.45
N ARG A 680 -0.78 24.74 -4.10
CA ARG A 680 -0.67 25.17 -2.70
C ARG A 680 -2.00 24.95 -2.00
N SER A 681 -1.96 24.21 -0.89
CA SER A 681 -3.15 23.82 -0.14
C SER A 681 -2.90 23.96 1.35
N VAL A 682 -3.92 24.34 2.09
CA VAL A 682 -3.86 24.52 3.55
C VAL A 682 -4.96 23.69 4.20
N PHE A 683 -4.60 23.00 5.27
CA PHE A 683 -5.51 22.17 6.08
C PHE A 683 -5.34 22.51 7.55
N VAL A 684 -6.45 22.66 8.25
CA VAL A 684 -6.49 22.89 9.69
C VAL A 684 -7.19 21.70 10.32
N THR A 685 -6.53 21.04 11.25
CA THR A 685 -7.05 19.91 12.02
C THR A 685 -7.11 20.27 13.49
N VAL A 686 -8.25 20.05 14.11
CA VAL A 686 -8.46 20.15 15.56
C VAL A 686 -8.68 18.75 16.10
N ARG A 687 -7.84 18.33 17.04
CA ARG A 687 -7.97 17.07 17.76
C ARG A 687 -8.41 17.32 19.20
N LEU A 688 -9.52 16.74 19.56
CA LEU A 688 -10.06 16.70 20.91
C LEU A 688 -9.88 15.28 21.46
N ALA A 689 -9.31 15.12 22.64
CA ALA A 689 -9.11 13.81 23.24
C ALA A 689 -9.44 13.84 24.72
N THR A 690 -9.87 12.71 25.27
CA THR A 690 -9.96 12.54 26.73
C THR A 690 -8.57 12.55 27.34
N PRO A 691 -8.41 12.98 28.60
CA PRO A 691 -7.14 12.88 29.30
C PRO A 691 -6.60 11.45 29.23
N ARG A 692 -5.32 11.29 28.88
CA ARG A 692 -4.64 10.02 29.10
C ARG A 692 -4.52 9.88 30.61
N ALA A 693 -4.93 8.75 31.17
CA ALA A 693 -4.59 8.44 32.54
C ALA A 693 -3.07 8.63 32.68
N LEU A 694 -2.68 9.55 33.55
CA LEU A 694 -1.27 9.87 33.79
C LEU A 694 -0.52 8.55 34.04
N ARG A 695 0.53 8.32 33.27
CA ARG A 695 1.54 7.35 33.65
C ARG A 695 2.34 8.00 34.79
N ASP A 696 2.12 7.53 36.00
CA ASP A 696 3.08 7.69 37.06
C ASP A 696 4.31 6.83 36.79
#